data_2aa3aa606ca4d0f10966cdf1e1a7081d
#
_entry.id   2aa3aa606ca4d0f10966cdf1e1a7081d
#
_cell.length_a   1.000
_cell.length_b   1.000
_cell.length_c   1.000
_cell.angle_alpha   90.00
_cell.angle_beta   90.00
_cell.angle_gamma   90.00
#
_symmetry.space_group_name_H-M   'P 1'
#
loop_
_entity.id
_entity.type
_entity.pdbx_description
1 polymer ?
#
loop_
_entity_poly.entity_id
_entity_poly.type
_entity_poly.pdbx_seq_one_letter_code
_entity_poly.pdbx_strand_id
1 'polypeptide(L)'
;MAPSRRPVSATNQPDSGPVAGFPGDAAGFLGSHPPFDAVEPDELARVAAVTQTEVSPAGKTIFSQGAGPVEYLWMVRAGSVEIRHDGRILDRLGPGELFGHASMISGLPPGFEARAGEDTVCYRIPADVVRPLLARPDVLRFVARSIVARAGTAAAPTAGSDPLEQRAATLIRTPPLLCHGSEPIREVAKRMSAEGASAILVRAGTGSPARLGIVTDRDLRSRVIAAGLSPDAPISAIMTEPAYTVSADRQGGDVLLDMLERGVHHIPVLSPAGQVLGVIDDGDLVAAEARKPFLLRRAIELAASPAELAATSAGLNPVIISLHDARAAAEHVAAVRSVVLDALTRRLLDLAVQEAGEPPVPFTWFALGSLARREVMPSSDVDSALAWRDSAADPEVRGYLAGVARAVEEGLRACGIRPDAHGASASSPLFARSLASWRAVARRLAQDPTQEQALILVSVITDSRPVWSTGPSRSASPGGPAALGDPWVLGDPGGWGADGLWEARARASPELLRLLARFALSFRPPTGFLRDFVVEHSGERRGQLDIKHGGLIPVVDLARWAGMAAGLASASTMERLRAAEAAGTLESAQARTLMEAFGFIFSLRLDHQVEQLRRGEEPDDFIDPKTLNPLARSYLREAFRAVASVQSGLANELSLGIR
;
A
#
# COMPACT_ATOMS: atom_id res chain seq x y z
N MET A 1 39.88 -4.36 -72.25
CA MET A 1 40.32 -5.60 -71.61
C MET A 1 40.38 -5.33 -70.10
N ALA A 2 39.39 -5.80 -69.34
CA ALA A 2 39.39 -5.82 -67.88
C ALA A 2 38.85 -7.18 -67.46
N PRO A 3 39.47 -7.88 -66.49
CA PRO A 3 39.09 -9.23 -66.17
C PRO A 3 37.93 -9.25 -65.17
N SER A 4 36.99 -10.18 -65.39
CA SER A 4 35.89 -10.53 -64.62
C SER A 4 36.26 -11.04 -63.19
N ARG A 5 35.69 -10.49 -62.16
CA ARG A 5 35.69 -11.08 -60.79
C ARG A 5 34.53 -12.04 -60.62
N ARG A 6 34.82 -13.29 -60.30
CA ARG A 6 33.90 -14.32 -59.86
C ARG A 6 33.41 -13.98 -58.43
N PRO A 7 32.14 -14.31 -58.04
CA PRO A 7 31.70 -14.18 -56.68
C PRO A 7 32.29 -15.30 -55.82
N VAL A 8 32.77 -14.91 -54.63
CA VAL A 8 33.24 -15.81 -53.58
C VAL A 8 32.00 -16.39 -52.88
N SER A 9 31.93 -17.71 -52.81
CA SER A 9 30.92 -18.49 -52.12
C SER A 9 30.84 -18.14 -50.64
N ALA A 10 29.62 -17.96 -50.14
CA ALA A 10 29.32 -17.84 -48.74
C ALA A 10 29.75 -19.10 -47.97
N THR A 11 30.63 -18.91 -47.02
CA THR A 11 31.03 -19.94 -46.05
C THR A 11 29.92 -20.22 -45.08
N ASN A 12 29.56 -21.49 -44.94
CA ASN A 12 28.72 -22.09 -43.93
C ASN A 12 28.97 -21.49 -42.54
N GLN A 13 27.95 -20.86 -41.94
CA GLN A 13 27.83 -20.76 -40.49
C GLN A 13 27.37 -22.13 -39.98
N PRO A 14 27.95 -22.65 -38.90
CA PRO A 14 27.42 -23.86 -38.28
C PRO A 14 26.13 -23.53 -37.60
N ASP A 15 25.09 -24.19 -38.03
CA ASP A 15 23.77 -24.25 -37.39
C ASP A 15 23.96 -24.92 -36.01
N SER A 16 24.03 -24.10 -34.93
CA SER A 16 24.05 -24.61 -33.56
C SER A 16 22.65 -25.07 -33.17
N GLY A 17 22.27 -26.24 -33.66
CA GLY A 17 21.03 -26.89 -33.24
C GLY A 17 21.01 -27.20 -31.75
N PRO A 18 19.83 -27.43 -31.16
CA PRO A 18 19.66 -27.70 -29.74
C PRO A 18 20.42 -28.99 -29.35
N VAL A 19 21.29 -28.88 -28.34
CA VAL A 19 21.94 -30.05 -27.72
C VAL A 19 20.93 -30.63 -26.73
N ALA A 20 20.56 -31.91 -26.88
CA ALA A 20 19.72 -32.61 -25.94
C ALA A 20 20.45 -32.73 -24.59
N GLY A 21 20.02 -31.94 -23.58
CA GLY A 21 20.52 -32.05 -22.20
C GLY A 21 19.99 -33.31 -21.51
N PHE A 22 20.66 -33.73 -20.46
CA PHE A 22 20.21 -34.87 -19.63
C PHE A 22 18.88 -34.47 -18.92
N PRO A 23 17.77 -35.23 -19.11
CA PRO A 23 16.46 -34.88 -18.52
C PRO A 23 16.48 -34.76 -17.00
N GLY A 24 17.37 -35.46 -16.31
CA GLY A 24 17.47 -35.45 -14.84
C GLY A 24 18.05 -34.13 -14.25
N ASP A 25 18.88 -33.41 -15.00
CA ASP A 25 19.40 -32.10 -14.56
C ASP A 25 18.35 -31.00 -14.73
N ALA A 26 17.53 -31.04 -15.76
CA ALA A 26 16.48 -30.08 -15.99
C ALA A 26 15.38 -30.12 -14.92
N ALA A 27 14.93 -31.31 -14.50
CA ALA A 27 13.92 -31.44 -13.46
C ALA A 27 14.40 -30.92 -12.11
N GLY A 28 15.64 -31.23 -11.70
CA GLY A 28 16.21 -30.72 -10.46
C GLY A 28 16.39 -29.20 -10.46
N PHE A 29 16.87 -28.65 -11.56
CA PHE A 29 17.05 -27.21 -11.69
C PHE A 29 15.72 -26.46 -11.73
N LEU A 30 14.77 -26.86 -12.56
CA LEU A 30 13.45 -26.24 -12.64
C LEU A 30 12.74 -26.31 -11.28
N GLY A 31 12.70 -27.48 -10.63
CA GLY A 31 12.04 -27.66 -9.34
C GLY A 31 12.68 -26.91 -8.17
N SER A 32 13.90 -26.40 -8.33
CA SER A 32 14.56 -25.55 -7.32
C SER A 32 14.32 -24.04 -7.53
N HIS A 33 13.61 -23.66 -8.58
CA HIS A 33 13.38 -22.24 -8.92
C HIS A 33 11.90 -21.94 -9.19
N PRO A 34 11.37 -20.82 -8.65
CA PRO A 34 10.02 -20.38 -8.98
C PRO A 34 9.85 -20.12 -10.50
N PRO A 35 8.66 -20.40 -11.02
CA PRO A 35 7.44 -20.92 -10.40
C PRO A 35 7.33 -22.44 -10.42
N PHE A 36 8.36 -23.14 -10.84
CA PHE A 36 8.33 -24.61 -10.99
C PHE A 36 8.53 -25.35 -9.66
N ASP A 37 9.00 -24.66 -8.62
CA ASP A 37 9.14 -25.20 -7.25
C ASP A 37 7.80 -25.57 -6.59
N ALA A 38 6.68 -24.99 -7.10
CA ALA A 38 5.32 -25.28 -6.65
C ALA A 38 4.58 -26.30 -7.55
N VAL A 39 5.25 -26.86 -8.58
CA VAL A 39 4.64 -27.82 -9.52
C VAL A 39 4.80 -29.24 -8.98
N GLU A 40 3.74 -30.05 -9.11
CA GLU A 40 3.76 -31.44 -8.69
C GLU A 40 4.86 -32.24 -9.40
N PRO A 41 5.57 -33.19 -8.72
CA PRO A 41 6.72 -33.87 -9.25
C PRO A 41 6.49 -34.57 -10.60
N ASP A 42 5.33 -35.22 -10.80
CA ASP A 42 4.98 -35.92 -12.04
C ASP A 42 4.77 -34.94 -13.20
N GLU A 43 4.23 -33.76 -12.93
CA GLU A 43 4.02 -32.70 -13.92
C GLU A 43 5.34 -32.01 -14.26
N LEU A 44 6.18 -31.76 -13.26
CA LEU A 44 7.54 -31.25 -13.43
C LEU A 44 8.40 -32.19 -14.28
N ALA A 45 8.30 -33.48 -14.06
CA ALA A 45 9.00 -34.49 -14.87
C ALA A 45 8.57 -34.44 -16.35
N ARG A 46 7.27 -34.23 -16.62
CA ARG A 46 6.76 -34.05 -18.01
C ARG A 46 7.32 -32.78 -18.66
N VAL A 47 7.39 -31.68 -17.93
CA VAL A 47 7.97 -30.43 -18.41
C VAL A 47 9.46 -30.63 -18.71
N ALA A 48 10.19 -31.24 -17.78
CA ALA A 48 11.63 -31.50 -17.93
C ALA A 48 11.95 -32.39 -19.13
N ALA A 49 11.09 -33.36 -19.40
CA ALA A 49 11.27 -34.30 -20.53
C ALA A 49 11.24 -33.62 -21.92
N VAL A 50 10.56 -32.48 -22.03
CA VAL A 50 10.47 -31.71 -23.30
C VAL A 50 11.33 -30.46 -23.29
N THR A 51 11.98 -30.16 -22.18
CA THR A 51 12.87 -29.01 -22.03
C THR A 51 14.15 -29.22 -22.86
N GLN A 52 14.50 -28.20 -23.61
CA GLN A 52 15.69 -28.20 -24.47
C GLN A 52 16.73 -27.23 -23.90
N THR A 53 18.00 -27.57 -24.08
CA THR A 53 19.11 -26.68 -23.72
C THR A 53 19.52 -25.85 -24.92
N GLU A 54 19.54 -24.53 -24.77
CA GLU A 54 20.03 -23.59 -25.79
C GLU A 54 21.26 -22.87 -25.27
N VAL A 55 22.34 -22.90 -26.04
CA VAL A 55 23.59 -22.16 -25.77
C VAL A 55 23.65 -20.95 -26.67
N SER A 56 23.83 -19.79 -26.07
CA SER A 56 23.93 -18.51 -26.78
C SER A 56 25.25 -17.81 -26.41
N PRO A 57 26.17 -17.60 -27.37
CA PRO A 57 27.40 -16.84 -27.10
C PRO A 57 27.07 -15.38 -26.77
N ALA A 58 27.99 -14.73 -26.05
CA ALA A 58 27.88 -13.33 -25.68
C ALA A 58 27.47 -12.45 -26.89
N GLY A 59 26.45 -11.62 -26.69
CA GLY A 59 25.92 -10.72 -27.70
C GLY A 59 24.95 -11.31 -28.73
N LYS A 60 24.65 -12.64 -28.69
CA LYS A 60 23.65 -13.26 -29.56
C LYS A 60 22.24 -12.84 -29.15
N THR A 61 21.41 -12.40 -30.10
CA THR A 61 19.98 -12.14 -29.89
C THR A 61 19.23 -13.46 -29.85
N ILE A 62 18.48 -13.70 -28.78
CA ILE A 62 17.67 -14.91 -28.57
C ILE A 62 16.31 -14.73 -29.27
N PHE A 63 15.67 -13.56 -29.05
CA PHE A 63 14.54 -13.10 -29.88
C PHE A 63 14.54 -11.58 -29.96
N SER A 64 14.00 -11.04 -31.05
CA SER A 64 13.98 -9.58 -31.34
C SER A 64 12.66 -8.96 -30.94
N GLN A 65 12.71 -7.68 -30.54
CA GLN A 65 11.54 -6.84 -30.31
C GLN A 65 10.67 -6.79 -31.57
N GLY A 66 9.35 -6.96 -31.43
CA GLY A 66 8.39 -6.90 -32.54
C GLY A 66 8.39 -8.12 -33.47
N ALA A 67 9.20 -9.14 -33.22
CA ALA A 67 9.16 -10.41 -33.95
C ALA A 67 7.80 -11.11 -33.75
N GLY A 68 7.56 -12.24 -34.40
CA GLY A 68 6.36 -13.06 -34.15
C GLY A 68 6.24 -13.49 -32.68
N PRO A 69 5.05 -13.92 -32.23
CA PRO A 69 4.86 -14.44 -30.88
C PRO A 69 5.88 -15.54 -30.58
N VAL A 70 6.47 -15.51 -29.39
CA VAL A 70 7.47 -16.51 -29.00
C VAL A 70 6.82 -17.87 -28.71
N GLU A 71 7.45 -18.92 -29.18
CA GLU A 71 6.97 -20.30 -29.07
C GLU A 71 7.55 -21.06 -27.88
N TYR A 72 8.46 -20.43 -27.14
CA TYR A 72 9.15 -21.02 -25.99
C TYR A 72 9.12 -20.10 -24.78
N LEU A 73 9.17 -20.69 -23.60
CA LEU A 73 9.57 -20.06 -22.34
C LEU A 73 11.04 -20.37 -22.12
N TRP A 74 11.83 -19.38 -21.76
CA TRP A 74 13.23 -19.56 -21.40
C TRP A 74 13.46 -19.35 -19.90
N MET A 75 14.36 -20.18 -19.34
CA MET A 75 14.95 -19.98 -18.03
C MET A 75 16.46 -19.97 -18.14
N VAL A 76 17.10 -18.97 -17.57
CA VAL A 76 18.56 -18.89 -17.57
C VAL A 76 19.11 -20.00 -16.66
N ARG A 77 19.97 -20.87 -17.22
CA ARG A 77 20.65 -21.94 -16.48
C ARG A 77 22.02 -21.51 -15.97
N ALA A 78 22.75 -20.77 -16.79
CA ALA A 78 24.06 -20.18 -16.49
C ALA A 78 24.31 -18.99 -17.40
N GLY A 79 25.10 -18.01 -16.95
CA GLY A 79 25.33 -16.77 -17.65
C GLY A 79 24.27 -15.72 -17.38
N SER A 80 24.10 -14.76 -18.29
CA SER A 80 23.13 -13.66 -18.15
C SER A 80 22.46 -13.28 -19.45
N VAL A 81 21.18 -12.86 -19.40
CA VAL A 81 20.41 -12.37 -20.55
C VAL A 81 20.01 -10.91 -20.33
N GLU A 82 20.35 -10.06 -21.28
CA GLU A 82 19.92 -8.66 -21.32
C GLU A 82 18.56 -8.55 -21.98
N ILE A 83 17.61 -7.94 -21.29
CA ILE A 83 16.32 -7.51 -21.83
C ILE A 83 16.46 -6.08 -22.30
N ARG A 84 16.17 -5.83 -23.58
CA ARG A 84 16.41 -4.53 -24.21
C ARG A 84 15.15 -4.01 -24.90
N HIS A 85 14.93 -2.70 -24.84
CA HIS A 85 13.87 -2.00 -25.55
C HIS A 85 14.47 -0.80 -26.28
N ASP A 86 14.23 -0.71 -27.57
CA ASP A 86 14.79 0.34 -28.43
C ASP A 86 16.30 0.56 -28.23
N GLY A 87 17.03 -0.57 -28.12
CA GLY A 87 18.49 -0.57 -27.95
C GLY A 87 19.00 -0.28 -26.53
N ARG A 88 18.15 0.09 -25.59
CA ARG A 88 18.50 0.31 -24.17
C ARG A 88 18.30 -0.97 -23.36
N ILE A 89 19.25 -1.29 -22.48
CA ILE A 89 19.10 -2.39 -21.54
C ILE A 89 18.10 -1.97 -20.48
N LEU A 90 17.02 -2.75 -20.33
CA LEU A 90 16.02 -2.58 -19.30
C LEU A 90 16.33 -3.44 -18.07
N ASP A 91 16.88 -4.65 -18.30
CA ASP A 91 17.12 -5.63 -17.23
C ASP A 91 18.22 -6.61 -17.62
N ARG A 92 18.84 -7.27 -16.61
CA ARG A 92 19.76 -8.39 -16.76
C ARG A 92 19.27 -9.57 -15.94
N LEU A 93 18.99 -10.66 -16.61
CA LEU A 93 18.47 -11.88 -16.00
C LEU A 93 19.64 -12.84 -15.73
N GLY A 94 19.67 -13.35 -14.51
CA GLY A 94 20.61 -14.36 -14.05
C GLY A 94 20.02 -15.78 -13.96
N PRO A 95 20.80 -16.77 -13.46
CA PRO A 95 20.34 -18.13 -13.30
C PRO A 95 19.04 -18.25 -12.48
N GLY A 96 18.11 -19.07 -12.96
CA GLY A 96 16.77 -19.25 -12.37
C GLY A 96 15.71 -18.27 -12.83
N GLU A 97 16.07 -17.22 -13.58
CA GLU A 97 15.11 -16.23 -14.04
C GLU A 97 14.50 -16.56 -15.41
N LEU A 98 13.21 -16.21 -15.56
CA LEU A 98 12.39 -16.53 -16.72
C LEU A 98 12.23 -15.34 -17.69
N PHE A 99 12.17 -15.64 -18.99
CA PHE A 99 11.80 -14.65 -20.01
C PHE A 99 11.05 -15.29 -21.19
N GLY A 100 10.39 -14.47 -22.00
CA GLY A 100 9.53 -14.96 -23.10
C GLY A 100 8.07 -15.19 -22.67
N HIS A 101 7.79 -15.33 -21.38
CA HIS A 101 6.44 -15.62 -20.86
C HIS A 101 5.40 -14.55 -21.24
N ALA A 102 5.77 -13.27 -21.31
CA ALA A 102 4.86 -12.18 -21.63
C ALA A 102 4.29 -12.29 -23.05
N SER A 103 5.11 -12.54 -24.04
CA SER A 103 4.69 -12.76 -25.43
C SER A 103 3.88 -14.07 -25.58
N MET A 104 4.32 -15.11 -24.86
CA MET A 104 3.66 -16.41 -24.87
C MET A 104 2.23 -16.36 -24.28
N ILE A 105 2.04 -15.64 -23.16
CA ILE A 105 0.73 -15.50 -22.50
C ILE A 105 -0.20 -14.60 -23.32
N SER A 106 0.33 -13.48 -23.83
CA SER A 106 -0.47 -12.51 -24.58
C SER A 106 -0.78 -12.94 -26.03
N GLY A 107 0.04 -13.83 -26.59
CA GLY A 107 0.00 -14.16 -28.02
C GLY A 107 0.41 -13.01 -28.93
N LEU A 108 0.99 -11.94 -28.38
CA LEU A 108 1.47 -10.77 -29.10
C LEU A 108 2.98 -10.88 -29.37
N PRO A 109 3.52 -10.17 -30.39
CA PRO A 109 4.95 -10.01 -30.57
C PRO A 109 5.63 -9.54 -29.28
N PRO A 110 6.89 -9.98 -29.01
CA PRO A 110 7.62 -9.54 -27.82
C PRO A 110 7.87 -8.02 -27.86
N GLY A 111 7.55 -7.33 -26.76
CA GLY A 111 7.74 -5.90 -26.60
C GLY A 111 9.20 -5.48 -26.37
N PHE A 112 10.12 -6.46 -26.28
CA PHE A 112 11.54 -6.26 -26.04
C PHE A 112 12.39 -7.32 -26.76
N GLU A 113 13.69 -7.01 -26.92
CA GLU A 113 14.71 -7.95 -27.37
C GLU A 113 15.30 -8.67 -26.17
N ALA A 114 15.54 -9.99 -26.29
CA ALA A 114 16.35 -10.75 -25.37
C ALA A 114 17.69 -11.08 -26.01
N ARG A 115 18.80 -10.74 -25.34
CA ARG A 115 20.16 -10.89 -25.86
C ARG A 115 21.08 -11.48 -24.80
N ALA A 116 21.93 -12.42 -25.16
CA ALA A 116 22.92 -12.97 -24.25
C ALA A 116 23.94 -11.88 -23.86
N GLY A 117 24.03 -11.57 -22.54
CA GLY A 117 24.99 -10.58 -22.01
C GLY A 117 26.42 -11.14 -21.93
N GLU A 118 26.54 -12.43 -21.77
CA GLU A 118 27.76 -13.23 -21.76
C GLU A 118 27.46 -14.60 -22.38
N ASP A 119 28.41 -15.53 -22.41
CA ASP A 119 28.13 -16.90 -22.85
C ASP A 119 27.08 -17.54 -21.92
N THR A 120 25.88 -17.77 -22.48
CA THR A 120 24.69 -18.08 -21.69
C THR A 120 24.10 -19.41 -22.11
N VAL A 121 23.69 -20.19 -21.11
CA VAL A 121 22.94 -21.43 -21.27
C VAL A 121 21.53 -21.22 -20.74
N CYS A 122 20.52 -21.46 -21.57
CA CYS A 122 19.11 -21.39 -21.20
C CYS A 122 18.42 -22.74 -21.36
N TYR A 123 17.51 -23.05 -20.47
CA TYR A 123 16.47 -24.01 -20.75
C TYR A 123 15.34 -23.35 -21.50
N ARG A 124 14.91 -23.93 -22.61
CA ARG A 124 13.76 -23.49 -23.37
C ARG A 124 12.68 -24.57 -23.32
N ILE A 125 11.45 -24.16 -23.00
CA ILE A 125 10.31 -25.03 -22.77
C ILE A 125 9.22 -24.68 -23.77
N PRO A 126 8.67 -25.63 -24.54
CA PRO A 126 7.63 -25.35 -25.55
C PRO A 126 6.38 -24.72 -24.94
N ALA A 127 5.80 -23.74 -25.66
CA ALA A 127 4.66 -22.94 -25.20
C ALA A 127 3.41 -23.77 -24.91
N ASP A 128 3.17 -24.80 -25.69
CA ASP A 128 2.01 -25.70 -25.54
C ASP A 128 2.03 -26.47 -24.21
N VAL A 129 3.21 -26.81 -23.71
CA VAL A 129 3.39 -27.51 -22.43
C VAL A 129 3.32 -26.56 -21.25
N VAL A 130 3.86 -25.34 -21.38
CA VAL A 130 3.96 -24.39 -20.26
C VAL A 130 2.70 -23.52 -20.14
N ARG A 131 1.97 -23.26 -21.23
CA ARG A 131 0.82 -22.37 -21.21
C ARG A 131 -0.29 -22.80 -20.22
N PRO A 132 -0.62 -24.09 -20.05
CA PRO A 132 -1.55 -24.52 -19.01
C PRO A 132 -1.02 -24.25 -17.58
N LEU A 133 0.30 -24.39 -17.37
CA LEU A 133 0.95 -24.09 -16.10
C LEU A 133 0.95 -22.60 -15.79
N LEU A 134 1.26 -21.76 -16.79
CA LEU A 134 1.23 -20.29 -16.65
C LEU A 134 -0.18 -19.75 -16.42
N ALA A 135 -1.22 -20.48 -16.74
CA ALA A 135 -2.61 -20.13 -16.45
C ALA A 135 -3.03 -20.41 -14.99
N ARG A 136 -2.20 -21.12 -14.22
CA ARG A 136 -2.46 -21.41 -12.80
C ARG A 136 -2.23 -20.17 -11.95
N PRO A 137 -3.07 -19.90 -10.94
CA PRO A 137 -2.98 -18.69 -10.13
C PRO A 137 -1.64 -18.51 -9.40
N ASP A 138 -1.01 -19.60 -8.97
CA ASP A 138 0.29 -19.63 -8.27
C ASP A 138 1.47 -19.29 -9.19
N VAL A 139 1.45 -19.78 -10.42
CA VAL A 139 2.48 -19.51 -11.44
C VAL A 139 2.30 -18.11 -12.03
N LEU A 140 1.04 -17.72 -12.30
CA LEU A 140 0.70 -16.36 -12.75
C LEU A 140 1.18 -15.30 -11.77
N ARG A 141 1.11 -15.61 -10.48
CA ARG A 141 1.57 -14.78 -9.36
C ARG A 141 3.07 -14.53 -9.38
N PHE A 142 3.88 -15.56 -9.59
CA PHE A 142 5.32 -15.42 -9.70
C PHE A 142 5.69 -14.54 -10.90
N VAL A 143 5.05 -14.80 -12.03
CA VAL A 143 5.23 -14.04 -13.26
C VAL A 143 4.83 -12.57 -13.04
N ALA A 144 3.71 -12.28 -12.38
CA ALA A 144 3.29 -10.92 -12.06
C ALA A 144 4.29 -10.19 -11.17
N ARG A 145 4.78 -10.82 -10.09
CA ARG A 145 5.79 -10.24 -9.20
C ARG A 145 7.11 -9.95 -9.91
N SER A 146 7.58 -10.86 -10.74
CA SER A 146 8.85 -10.69 -11.48
C SER A 146 8.81 -9.50 -12.43
N ILE A 147 7.62 -9.04 -12.84
CA ILE A 147 7.44 -7.96 -13.79
C ILE A 147 7.18 -6.63 -13.11
N VAL A 148 6.40 -6.60 -12.01
CA VAL A 148 6.29 -5.40 -11.16
C VAL A 148 7.68 -5.01 -10.63
N ALA A 149 8.48 -5.97 -10.18
CA ALA A 149 9.88 -5.76 -9.81
C ALA A 149 10.71 -5.19 -10.98
N ARG A 150 10.44 -5.59 -12.23
CA ARG A 150 11.22 -5.23 -13.43
C ARG A 150 10.74 -3.98 -14.16
N ALA A 151 9.45 -3.65 -14.14
CA ALA A 151 8.96 -2.37 -14.64
C ALA A 151 9.57 -1.19 -13.87
N GLY A 152 10.06 -1.46 -12.64
CA GLY A 152 10.80 -0.55 -11.79
C GLY A 152 12.30 -0.40 -12.08
N THR A 153 12.95 -1.29 -12.85
CA THR A 153 14.42 -1.36 -12.98
C THR A 153 15.02 -0.63 -14.19
N ALA A 154 14.27 0.16 -14.95
CA ALA A 154 14.79 0.91 -16.11
C ALA A 154 15.85 1.99 -15.77
N ALA A 155 16.28 2.11 -14.52
CA ALA A 155 17.43 2.90 -14.10
C ALA A 155 18.04 2.27 -12.85
N ALA A 156 19.04 1.38 -13.03
CA ALA A 156 19.81 0.87 -11.91
C ALA A 156 20.82 1.91 -11.42
N PRO A 157 20.95 2.04 -10.08
CA PRO A 157 22.27 1.79 -9.52
C PRO A 157 22.22 0.67 -8.46
N THR A 158 23.27 -0.16 -8.50
CA THR A 158 23.86 -1.00 -7.45
C THR A 158 23.05 -1.33 -6.19
N ALA A 159 22.78 -2.63 -6.03
CA ALA A 159 22.58 -3.41 -4.83
C ALA A 159 22.42 -2.65 -3.49
N GLY A 160 21.17 -2.43 -3.09
CA GLY A 160 20.73 -2.11 -1.76
C GLY A 160 19.22 -2.28 -1.79
N SER A 161 18.69 -3.35 -1.18
CA SER A 161 17.25 -3.51 -1.02
C SER A 161 16.68 -2.25 -0.35
N ASP A 162 15.59 -1.70 -0.92
CA ASP A 162 14.90 -0.53 -0.37
C ASP A 162 14.66 -0.74 1.13
N PRO A 163 15.13 0.18 2.03
CA PRO A 163 14.88 0.09 3.46
C PRO A 163 13.40 -0.08 3.82
N LEU A 164 12.49 0.44 2.99
CA LEU A 164 11.06 0.35 3.22
C LEU A 164 10.49 -1.06 2.98
N GLU A 165 11.16 -1.86 2.16
CA GLU A 165 10.80 -3.27 1.91
C GLU A 165 11.53 -4.24 2.85
N GLN A 166 12.56 -3.78 3.56
CA GLN A 166 13.32 -4.60 4.50
C GLN A 166 12.54 -4.84 5.79
N ARG A 167 12.85 -5.95 6.46
CA ARG A 167 12.30 -6.23 7.79
C ARG A 167 12.96 -5.33 8.83
N ALA A 168 12.21 -4.92 9.85
CA ALA A 168 12.68 -4.10 10.94
C ALA A 168 13.98 -4.62 11.59
N ALA A 169 14.12 -5.94 11.73
CA ALA A 169 15.33 -6.56 12.26
C ALA A 169 16.59 -6.25 11.43
N THR A 170 16.48 -6.08 10.11
CA THR A 170 17.63 -5.81 9.22
C THR A 170 17.98 -4.33 9.13
N LEU A 171 17.08 -3.45 9.58
CA LEU A 171 17.27 -2.00 9.61
C LEU A 171 18.01 -1.52 10.87
N ILE A 172 18.12 -2.36 11.90
CA ILE A 172 18.83 -2.05 13.13
C ILE A 172 20.31 -1.91 12.83
N ARG A 173 20.87 -0.73 13.06
CA ARG A 173 22.31 -0.45 12.86
C ARG A 173 23.14 -0.51 14.14
N THR A 174 22.51 -0.20 15.27
CA THR A 174 23.19 -0.14 16.57
C THR A 174 22.49 -1.00 17.62
N PRO A 175 23.24 -1.65 18.53
CA PRO A 175 22.66 -2.35 19.68
C PRO A 175 21.83 -1.39 20.53
N PRO A 176 20.78 -1.89 21.22
CA PRO A 176 19.96 -1.02 22.06
C PRO A 176 20.73 -0.56 23.30
N LEU A 177 20.74 0.74 23.54
CA LEU A 177 21.23 1.28 24.80
C LEU A 177 20.13 1.14 25.87
N LEU A 178 20.45 0.52 26.99
CA LEU A 178 19.50 0.19 28.06
C LEU A 178 19.94 0.77 29.39
N CYS A 179 19.00 1.28 30.20
CA CYS A 179 19.23 1.70 31.58
C CYS A 179 18.11 1.21 32.50
N HIS A 180 18.36 1.33 33.81
CA HIS A 180 17.37 1.08 34.85
C HIS A 180 16.64 2.37 35.22
N GLY A 181 15.31 2.29 35.46
CA GLY A 181 14.49 3.48 35.75
C GLY A 181 14.92 4.30 36.99
N SER A 182 15.68 3.72 37.89
CA SER A 182 16.21 4.40 39.08
C SER A 182 17.54 5.15 38.85
N GLU A 183 18.16 4.99 37.66
CA GLU A 183 19.43 5.67 37.36
C GLU A 183 19.23 7.18 37.27
N PRO A 184 20.17 8.01 37.77
CA PRO A 184 20.08 9.46 37.64
C PRO A 184 20.10 9.92 36.19
N ILE A 185 19.26 10.90 35.84
CA ILE A 185 19.18 11.49 34.49
C ILE A 185 20.56 11.91 33.99
N ARG A 186 21.39 12.54 34.86
CA ARG A 186 22.75 13.00 34.54
C ARG A 186 23.65 11.87 34.03
N GLU A 187 23.63 10.72 34.69
CA GLU A 187 24.51 9.60 34.34
C GLU A 187 24.02 8.93 33.04
N VAL A 188 22.70 8.84 32.88
CA VAL A 188 22.08 8.34 31.63
C VAL A 188 22.43 9.26 30.45
N ALA A 189 22.33 10.59 30.62
CA ALA A 189 22.67 11.57 29.58
C ALA A 189 24.16 11.53 29.19
N LYS A 190 25.07 11.33 30.17
CA LYS A 190 26.51 11.13 29.89
C LYS A 190 26.73 9.87 29.02
N ARG A 191 26.05 8.78 29.34
CA ARG A 191 26.16 7.53 28.60
C ARG A 191 25.59 7.67 27.17
N MET A 192 24.43 8.32 27.01
CA MET A 192 23.90 8.64 25.68
C MET A 192 24.89 9.46 24.84
N SER A 193 25.52 10.49 25.46
CA SER A 193 26.52 11.31 24.77
C SER A 193 27.78 10.53 24.41
N ALA A 194 28.27 9.65 25.30
CA ALA A 194 29.46 8.83 25.05
C ALA A 194 29.26 7.83 23.93
N GLU A 195 28.04 7.25 23.80
CA GLU A 195 27.68 6.27 22.79
C GLU A 195 27.10 6.93 21.51
N GLY A 196 26.93 8.26 21.49
CA GLY A 196 26.34 8.98 20.36
C GLY A 196 24.86 8.61 20.12
N ALA A 197 24.17 8.15 21.16
CA ALA A 197 22.79 7.68 21.07
C ALA A 197 21.79 8.81 21.31
N SER A 198 20.84 9.00 20.40
CA SER A 198 19.73 9.97 20.50
C SER A 198 18.55 9.47 21.33
N ALA A 199 18.52 8.17 21.66
CA ALA A 199 17.50 7.53 22.49
C ALA A 199 18.10 6.44 23.38
N ILE A 200 17.46 6.21 24.52
CA ILE A 200 17.78 5.13 25.45
C ILE A 200 16.51 4.45 25.93
N LEU A 201 16.55 3.14 26.07
CA LEU A 201 15.46 2.35 26.60
C LEU A 201 15.59 2.18 28.10
N VAL A 202 14.48 2.38 28.80
CA VAL A 202 14.41 2.35 30.26
C VAL A 202 13.61 1.13 30.70
N ARG A 203 14.21 0.28 31.51
CA ARG A 203 13.50 -0.82 32.18
C ARG A 203 12.95 -0.32 33.52
N ALA A 204 11.62 -0.29 33.64
CA ALA A 204 10.94 0.09 34.88
C ALA A 204 10.40 -1.14 35.60
N GLY A 205 10.74 -1.28 36.90
CA GLY A 205 10.23 -2.32 37.79
C GLY A 205 11.04 -3.61 37.82
N THR A 206 10.84 -4.39 38.89
CA THR A 206 11.49 -5.68 39.16
C THR A 206 10.57 -6.87 38.76
N GLY A 207 9.39 -6.60 38.16
CA GLY A 207 8.41 -7.61 37.74
C GLY A 207 8.71 -8.18 36.35
N SER A 208 8.25 -9.39 36.07
CA SER A 208 8.22 -9.98 34.73
C SER A 208 6.77 -10.00 34.21
N PRO A 209 6.47 -9.39 33.04
CA PRO A 209 7.40 -8.66 32.14
C PRO A 209 7.76 -7.26 32.69
N ALA A 210 9.05 -6.91 32.58
CA ALA A 210 9.51 -5.56 32.90
C ALA A 210 8.90 -4.56 31.91
N ARG A 211 8.32 -3.47 32.42
CA ARG A 211 7.78 -2.41 31.56
C ARG A 211 8.94 -1.70 30.86
N LEU A 212 8.78 -1.50 29.55
CA LEU A 212 9.76 -0.81 28.72
C LEU A 212 9.33 0.63 28.49
N GLY A 213 10.18 1.57 28.87
CA GLY A 213 10.04 2.99 28.53
C GLY A 213 11.13 3.43 27.55
N ILE A 214 10.99 4.64 27.03
CA ILE A 214 11.98 5.29 26.15
C ILE A 214 12.21 6.73 26.61
N VAL A 215 13.45 7.18 26.55
CA VAL A 215 13.87 8.58 26.73
C VAL A 215 14.70 8.99 25.53
N THR A 216 14.45 10.19 25.03
CA THR A 216 15.15 10.78 23.88
C THR A 216 15.82 12.10 24.26
N ASP A 217 16.71 12.63 23.41
CA ASP A 217 17.29 13.96 23.55
C ASP A 217 16.22 15.06 23.71
N ARG A 218 15.06 14.86 23.07
CA ARG A 218 13.91 15.76 23.20
C ARG A 218 13.39 15.77 24.64
N ASP A 219 13.30 14.61 25.28
CA ASP A 219 12.81 14.50 26.66
C ASP A 219 13.80 15.16 27.65
N LEU A 220 15.10 14.96 27.45
CA LEU A 220 16.13 15.65 28.25
C LEU A 220 15.99 17.17 28.13
N ARG A 221 15.79 17.69 26.91
CA ARG A 221 15.63 19.13 26.69
C ARG A 221 14.33 19.67 27.26
N SER A 222 13.21 18.98 27.01
CA SER A 222 11.86 19.48 27.33
C SER A 222 11.47 19.20 28.80
N ARG A 223 11.74 17.99 29.29
CA ARG A 223 11.28 17.53 30.61
C ARG A 223 12.30 17.76 31.73
N VAL A 224 13.59 17.98 31.38
CA VAL A 224 14.64 18.31 32.38
C VAL A 224 14.98 19.78 32.28
N ILE A 225 15.56 20.24 31.17
CA ILE A 225 16.11 21.61 31.08
C ILE A 225 14.97 22.63 31.10
N ALA A 226 13.97 22.51 30.22
CA ALA A 226 12.88 23.49 30.12
C ALA A 226 11.92 23.42 31.31
N ALA A 227 11.73 22.26 31.92
CA ALA A 227 10.88 22.09 33.11
C ALA A 227 11.60 22.34 34.44
N GLY A 228 12.91 22.51 34.42
CA GLY A 228 13.71 22.75 35.64
C GLY A 228 13.82 21.55 36.57
N LEU A 229 13.67 20.32 36.03
CA LEU A 229 13.82 19.10 36.82
C LEU A 229 15.29 18.86 37.19
N SER A 230 15.55 18.39 38.42
CA SER A 230 16.91 18.07 38.87
C SER A 230 17.53 16.97 37.98
N PRO A 231 18.75 17.14 37.47
CA PRO A 231 19.47 16.08 36.73
C PRO A 231 19.79 14.85 37.60
N ASP A 232 19.68 14.95 38.91
CA ASP A 232 19.88 13.83 39.85
C ASP A 232 18.58 13.05 40.12
N ALA A 233 17.44 13.49 39.55
CA ALA A 233 16.20 12.73 39.57
C ALA A 233 16.31 11.40 38.77
N PRO A 234 15.53 10.36 39.12
CA PRO A 234 15.57 9.10 38.40
C PRO A 234 15.06 9.28 36.94
N ILE A 235 15.67 8.56 36.00
CA ILE A 235 15.33 8.64 34.59
C ILE A 235 13.87 8.25 34.31
N SER A 236 13.26 7.41 35.15
CA SER A 236 11.85 7.08 35.10
C SER A 236 10.90 8.27 35.22
N ALA A 237 11.36 9.39 35.81
CA ALA A 237 10.56 10.61 35.93
C ALA A 237 10.30 11.31 34.59
N ILE A 238 11.11 11.03 33.56
CA ILE A 238 11.03 11.68 32.25
C ILE A 238 10.77 10.70 31.09
N MET A 239 10.74 9.38 31.35
CA MET A 239 10.51 8.39 30.31
C MET A 239 9.07 8.45 29.79
N THR A 240 8.90 8.05 28.53
CA THR A 240 7.59 7.72 27.95
C THR A 240 7.36 6.22 28.13
N GLU A 241 6.32 5.85 28.85
CA GLU A 241 5.95 4.46 29.18
C GLU A 241 4.44 4.24 28.94
N PRO A 242 4.03 3.12 28.28
CA PRO A 242 4.90 2.15 27.62
C PRO A 242 5.55 2.71 26.35
N ALA A 243 6.77 2.26 26.04
CA ALA A 243 7.37 2.55 24.74
C ALA A 243 6.56 1.85 23.64
N TYR A 244 6.27 2.56 22.55
CA TYR A 244 5.71 1.92 21.37
C TYR A 244 6.78 1.06 20.70
N THR A 245 6.47 -0.21 20.44
CA THR A 245 7.43 -1.18 19.90
C THR A 245 6.87 -1.88 18.68
N VAL A 246 7.73 -2.37 17.79
CA VAL A 246 7.35 -3.16 16.62
C VAL A 246 8.03 -4.52 16.64
N SER A 247 7.44 -5.50 15.95
CA SER A 247 8.03 -6.82 15.79
C SER A 247 9.17 -6.82 14.77
N ALA A 248 10.10 -7.75 14.91
CA ALA A 248 11.29 -7.89 14.09
C ALA A 248 11.01 -8.17 12.61
N ASP A 249 9.86 -8.76 12.31
CA ASP A 249 9.40 -9.14 10.97
C ASP A 249 8.59 -8.03 10.26
N ARG A 250 8.26 -6.93 10.96
CA ARG A 250 7.53 -5.81 10.38
C ARG A 250 8.34 -5.14 9.27
N GLN A 251 7.67 -4.71 8.20
CA GLN A 251 8.34 -4.04 7.08
C GLN A 251 8.73 -2.60 7.44
N GLY A 252 9.83 -2.11 6.89
CA GLY A 252 10.32 -0.74 7.11
C GLY A 252 9.32 0.33 6.70
N GLY A 253 8.55 0.11 5.64
CA GLY A 253 7.47 1.00 5.24
C GLY A 253 6.37 1.14 6.29
N ASP A 254 6.00 0.03 6.95
CA ASP A 254 5.04 0.05 8.06
C ASP A 254 5.63 0.77 9.29
N VAL A 255 6.93 0.56 9.58
CA VAL A 255 7.62 1.26 10.67
C VAL A 255 7.66 2.76 10.42
N LEU A 256 7.92 3.18 9.17
CA LEU A 256 7.86 4.59 8.77
C LEU A 256 6.47 5.19 9.00
N LEU A 257 5.42 4.46 8.64
CA LEU A 257 4.04 4.89 8.86
C LEU A 257 3.74 5.05 10.36
N ASP A 258 4.12 4.06 11.17
CA ASP A 258 3.97 4.12 12.62
C ASP A 258 4.69 5.35 13.21
N MET A 259 5.91 5.66 12.74
CA MET A 259 6.64 6.88 13.14
C MET A 259 5.89 8.15 12.74
N LEU A 260 5.42 8.22 11.49
CA LEU A 260 4.69 9.36 10.97
C LEU A 260 3.35 9.57 11.68
N GLU A 261 2.60 8.50 11.94
CA GLU A 261 1.31 8.59 12.61
C GLU A 261 1.44 9.08 14.05
N ARG A 262 2.41 8.53 14.76
CA ARG A 262 2.63 8.80 16.19
C ARG A 262 3.50 10.03 16.44
N GLY A 263 4.16 10.57 15.42
CA GLY A 263 5.09 11.69 15.54
C GLY A 263 6.33 11.33 16.36
N VAL A 264 6.74 10.06 16.30
CA VAL A 264 7.94 9.56 16.96
C VAL A 264 9.05 9.33 15.95
N HIS A 265 10.30 9.50 16.38
CA HIS A 265 11.49 9.34 15.53
C HIS A 265 12.32 8.11 15.91
N HIS A 266 11.92 7.38 16.95
CA HIS A 266 12.63 6.21 17.47
C HIS A 266 11.59 5.14 17.83
N ILE A 267 11.76 3.94 17.30
CA ILE A 267 10.89 2.80 17.62
C ILE A 267 11.75 1.59 18.00
N PRO A 268 11.61 1.06 19.22
CA PRO A 268 12.25 -0.18 19.62
C PRO A 268 11.68 -1.38 18.87
N VAL A 269 12.57 -2.29 18.47
CA VAL A 269 12.23 -3.55 17.78
C VAL A 269 12.34 -4.71 18.74
N LEU A 270 11.30 -5.54 18.80
CA LEU A 270 11.27 -6.72 19.65
C LEU A 270 11.38 -8.02 18.84
N SER A 271 12.09 -8.99 19.39
CA SER A 271 12.07 -10.37 18.91
C SER A 271 10.72 -11.03 19.23
N PRO A 272 10.38 -12.18 18.60
CA PRO A 272 9.19 -12.97 18.99
C PRO A 272 9.18 -13.41 20.46
N ALA A 273 10.35 -13.47 21.10
CA ALA A 273 10.49 -13.75 22.54
C ALA A 273 10.36 -12.50 23.43
N GLY A 274 10.01 -11.33 22.88
CA GLY A 274 9.88 -10.07 23.61
C GLY A 274 11.21 -9.42 24.02
N GLN A 275 12.34 -9.88 23.46
CA GLN A 275 13.64 -9.26 23.72
C GLN A 275 13.86 -8.06 22.80
N VAL A 276 14.41 -6.98 23.32
CA VAL A 276 14.78 -5.80 22.54
C VAL A 276 15.98 -6.14 21.66
N LEU A 277 15.82 -6.02 20.34
CA LEU A 277 16.88 -6.24 19.36
C LEU A 277 17.65 -4.96 19.05
N GLY A 278 16.98 -3.81 19.04
CA GLY A 278 17.56 -2.50 18.76
C GLY A 278 16.50 -1.42 18.74
N VAL A 279 16.90 -0.23 18.35
CA VAL A 279 16.02 0.91 18.08
C VAL A 279 16.24 1.33 16.64
N ILE A 280 15.16 1.48 15.88
CA ILE A 280 15.19 2.10 14.55
C ILE A 280 14.90 3.57 14.73
N ASP A 281 15.72 4.43 14.16
CA ASP A 281 15.45 5.86 14.02
C ASP A 281 14.99 6.22 12.60
N ASP A 282 14.51 7.46 12.40
CA ASP A 282 14.07 7.94 11.09
C ASP A 282 15.24 8.03 10.07
N GLY A 283 16.48 8.07 10.53
CA GLY A 283 17.68 8.01 9.70
C GLY A 283 18.02 6.62 9.17
N ASP A 284 17.62 5.57 9.90
CA ASP A 284 17.82 4.17 9.49
C ASP A 284 16.88 3.75 8.35
N LEU A 285 15.68 4.32 8.34
CA LEU A 285 14.66 4.04 7.33
C LEU A 285 14.93 4.78 6.00
N VAL A 286 15.90 5.71 5.96
CA VAL A 286 15.82 6.77 4.99
C VAL A 286 17.13 7.12 4.33
N ALA A 287 17.15 7.00 3.00
CA ALA A 287 17.74 8.02 2.15
C ALA A 287 17.06 9.39 2.41
N ALA A 288 17.69 10.53 2.04
CA ALA A 288 17.24 11.90 2.38
C ALA A 288 15.77 12.23 2.00
N GLU A 289 15.16 11.45 1.10
CA GLU A 289 13.80 11.63 0.58
C GLU A 289 12.69 11.34 1.59
N ALA A 290 12.84 10.34 2.45
CA ALA A 290 11.78 10.01 3.41
C ALA A 290 11.75 10.90 4.66
N ARG A 291 12.71 11.83 4.81
CA ARG A 291 12.62 12.91 5.79
C ARG A 291 11.61 13.99 5.39
N LYS A 292 11.32 14.14 4.10
CA LYS A 292 10.39 15.16 3.59
C LYS A 292 8.97 15.06 4.17
N PRO A 293 8.34 13.86 4.32
CA PRO A 293 7.04 13.73 4.98
C PRO A 293 7.03 14.21 6.43
N PHE A 294 8.08 13.94 7.20
CA PHE A 294 8.19 14.41 8.60
C PHE A 294 8.30 15.93 8.68
N LEU A 295 9.11 16.53 7.81
CA LEU A 295 9.25 18.00 7.76
C LEU A 295 7.93 18.66 7.34
N LEU A 296 7.25 18.11 6.34
CA LEU A 296 5.95 18.59 5.88
C LEU A 296 4.91 18.49 7.00
N ARG A 297 4.80 17.34 7.65
CA ARG A 297 3.89 17.16 8.79
C ARG A 297 4.19 18.16 9.91
N ARG A 298 5.48 18.35 10.25
CA ARG A 298 5.89 19.30 11.30
C ARG A 298 5.51 20.74 10.93
N ALA A 299 5.67 21.13 9.66
CA ALA A 299 5.26 22.46 9.18
C ALA A 299 3.74 22.66 9.27
N ILE A 300 2.96 21.62 8.93
CA ILE A 300 1.50 21.61 9.09
C ILE A 300 1.10 21.82 10.56
N GLU A 301 1.69 21.08 11.49
CA GLU A 301 1.38 21.19 12.92
C GLU A 301 1.68 22.57 13.51
N LEU A 302 2.66 23.29 12.94
CA LEU A 302 3.10 24.61 13.40
C LEU A 302 2.37 25.76 12.71
N ALA A 303 1.68 25.54 11.59
CA ALA A 303 0.99 26.60 10.85
C ALA A 303 -0.05 27.30 11.72
N ALA A 304 -0.01 28.63 11.78
CA ALA A 304 -0.85 29.44 12.64
C ALA A 304 -2.17 29.87 11.98
N SER A 305 -2.32 29.67 10.67
CA SER A 305 -3.50 30.10 9.92
C SER A 305 -3.83 29.15 8.76
N PRO A 306 -5.09 29.16 8.26
CA PRO A 306 -5.45 28.40 7.06
C PRO A 306 -4.63 28.81 5.82
N ALA A 307 -4.20 30.07 5.72
CA ALA A 307 -3.36 30.54 4.63
C ALA A 307 -1.94 29.93 4.67
N GLU A 308 -1.35 29.82 5.86
CA GLU A 308 -0.07 29.13 6.04
C GLU A 308 -0.18 27.62 5.75
N LEU A 309 -1.31 26.99 6.11
CA LEU A 309 -1.59 25.61 5.77
C LEU A 309 -1.69 25.41 4.26
N ALA A 310 -2.37 26.30 3.54
CA ALA A 310 -2.47 26.27 2.09
C ALA A 310 -1.08 26.39 1.43
N ALA A 311 -0.22 27.29 1.91
CA ALA A 311 1.15 27.43 1.42
C ALA A 311 1.98 26.17 1.72
N THR A 312 1.86 25.61 2.92
CA THR A 312 2.59 24.41 3.35
C THR A 312 2.15 23.17 2.57
N SER A 313 0.85 23.04 2.27
CA SER A 313 0.27 21.88 1.56
C SER A 313 0.79 21.74 0.13
N ALA A 314 1.31 22.80 -0.49
CA ALA A 314 1.99 22.73 -1.78
C ALA A 314 3.17 21.76 -1.80
N GLY A 315 3.76 21.45 -0.62
CA GLY A 315 4.80 20.44 -0.46
C GLY A 315 4.32 18.99 -0.59
N LEU A 316 3.01 18.71 -0.61
CA LEU A 316 2.48 17.35 -0.61
C LEU A 316 2.79 16.59 -1.92
N ASN A 317 2.50 17.18 -3.07
CA ASN A 317 2.76 16.53 -4.37
C ASN A 317 4.26 16.26 -4.60
N PRO A 318 5.20 17.19 -4.31
CA PRO A 318 6.63 16.90 -4.30
C PRO A 318 7.04 15.72 -3.42
N VAL A 319 6.41 15.55 -2.25
CA VAL A 319 6.65 14.39 -1.36
C VAL A 319 6.20 13.10 -2.02
N ILE A 320 5.01 13.07 -2.63
CA ILE A 320 4.48 11.90 -3.34
C ILE A 320 5.40 11.49 -4.51
N ILE A 321 5.80 12.47 -5.33
CA ILE A 321 6.75 12.24 -6.45
C ILE A 321 8.08 11.68 -5.92
N SER A 322 8.60 12.26 -4.83
CA SER A 322 9.87 11.82 -4.25
C SER A 322 9.81 10.39 -3.70
N LEU A 323 8.72 10.00 -3.03
CA LEU A 323 8.52 8.63 -2.55
C LEU A 323 8.38 7.64 -3.71
N HIS A 324 7.65 8.02 -4.75
CA HIS A 324 7.51 7.23 -5.97
C HIS A 324 8.88 7.05 -6.66
N ASP A 325 9.71 8.09 -6.76
CA ASP A 325 11.06 8.02 -7.35
C ASP A 325 12.00 7.15 -6.52
N ALA A 326 11.81 7.13 -5.19
CA ALA A 326 12.49 6.24 -4.27
C ALA A 326 11.95 4.79 -4.32
N ARG A 327 11.01 4.48 -5.22
CA ARG A 327 10.40 3.14 -5.39
C ARG A 327 9.62 2.63 -4.20
N ALA A 328 9.10 3.50 -3.35
CA ALA A 328 8.21 3.08 -2.28
C ALA A 328 6.95 2.42 -2.86
N ALA A 329 6.49 1.34 -2.25
CA ALA A 329 5.26 0.66 -2.65
C ALA A 329 4.07 1.63 -2.69
N ALA A 330 3.18 1.48 -3.66
CA ALA A 330 2.07 2.41 -3.87
C ALA A 330 1.16 2.55 -2.65
N GLU A 331 0.98 1.46 -1.90
CA GLU A 331 0.23 1.43 -0.65
C GLU A 331 0.89 2.32 0.42
N HIS A 332 2.22 2.29 0.53
CA HIS A 332 2.96 3.14 1.46
C HIS A 332 2.89 4.62 1.05
N VAL A 333 3.00 4.92 -0.25
CA VAL A 333 2.84 6.29 -0.75
C VAL A 333 1.45 6.85 -0.44
N ALA A 334 0.39 6.06 -0.69
CA ALA A 334 -0.99 6.44 -0.38
C ALA A 334 -1.23 6.60 1.12
N ALA A 335 -0.64 5.73 1.94
CA ALA A 335 -0.75 5.81 3.39
C ALA A 335 -0.02 7.04 3.96
N VAL A 336 1.18 7.38 3.46
CA VAL A 336 1.87 8.64 3.81
C VAL A 336 1.03 9.85 3.43
N ARG A 337 0.45 9.87 2.21
CA ARG A 337 -0.47 10.92 1.80
C ARG A 337 -1.65 11.04 2.76
N SER A 338 -2.26 9.91 3.15
CA SER A 338 -3.38 9.89 4.10
C SER A 338 -3.01 10.46 5.46
N VAL A 339 -1.81 10.16 5.98
CA VAL A 339 -1.31 10.72 7.25
C VAL A 339 -1.12 12.24 7.17
N VAL A 340 -0.64 12.75 6.03
CA VAL A 340 -0.49 14.20 5.83
C VAL A 340 -1.86 14.88 5.73
N LEU A 341 -2.84 14.26 5.05
CA LEU A 341 -4.22 14.76 4.98
C LEU A 341 -4.90 14.76 6.36
N ASP A 342 -4.67 13.72 7.16
CA ASP A 342 -5.12 13.69 8.56
C ASP A 342 -4.53 14.86 9.37
N ALA A 343 -3.22 15.13 9.21
CA ALA A 343 -2.56 16.23 9.91
C ALA A 343 -3.12 17.60 9.48
N LEU A 344 -3.36 17.81 8.18
CA LEU A 344 -4.04 19.01 7.66
C LEU A 344 -5.44 19.17 8.25
N THR A 345 -6.23 18.09 8.23
CA THR A 345 -7.61 18.09 8.76
C THR A 345 -7.60 18.40 10.26
N ARG A 346 -6.70 17.78 11.04
CA ARG A 346 -6.56 18.06 12.48
C ARG A 346 -6.22 19.51 12.74
N ARG A 347 -5.26 20.08 12.00
CA ARG A 347 -4.84 21.45 12.22
C ARG A 347 -5.95 22.45 11.83
N LEU A 348 -6.67 22.20 10.73
CA LEU A 348 -7.83 23.00 10.34
C LEU A 348 -8.94 22.94 11.39
N LEU A 349 -9.21 21.76 11.98
CA LEU A 349 -10.16 21.61 13.08
C LEU A 349 -9.73 22.39 14.32
N ASP A 350 -8.43 22.33 14.69
CA ASP A 350 -7.90 23.12 15.80
C ASP A 350 -8.11 24.62 15.59
N LEU A 351 -7.82 25.12 14.40
CA LEU A 351 -8.01 26.54 14.05
C LEU A 351 -9.49 26.92 14.00
N ALA A 352 -10.34 26.10 13.39
CA ALA A 352 -11.78 26.37 13.28
C ALA A 352 -12.47 26.36 14.66
N VAL A 353 -12.09 25.43 15.55
CA VAL A 353 -12.62 25.40 16.93
C VAL A 353 -12.08 26.56 17.76
N GLN A 354 -10.82 26.94 17.57
CA GLN A 354 -10.26 28.13 18.24
C GLN A 354 -11.01 29.42 17.85
N GLU A 355 -11.38 29.56 16.59
CA GLU A 355 -12.13 30.71 16.07
C GLU A 355 -13.60 30.68 16.49
N ALA A 356 -14.27 29.51 16.43
CA ALA A 356 -15.68 29.36 16.77
C ALA A 356 -15.97 29.36 18.28
N GLY A 357 -14.94 29.20 19.13
CA GLY A 357 -15.04 29.08 20.57
C GLY A 357 -15.29 27.64 21.04
N GLU A 358 -15.53 27.49 22.36
CA GLU A 358 -15.70 26.17 22.99
C GLU A 358 -16.90 25.41 22.40
N PRO A 359 -16.73 24.16 21.97
CA PRO A 359 -17.82 23.36 21.44
C PRO A 359 -18.92 23.11 22.48
N PRO A 360 -20.21 23.28 22.13
CA PRO A 360 -21.33 23.09 23.07
C PRO A 360 -21.48 21.64 23.56
N VAL A 361 -20.93 20.67 22.78
CA VAL A 361 -20.85 19.25 23.15
C VAL A 361 -19.59 18.63 22.59
N PRO A 362 -19.08 17.54 23.20
CA PRO A 362 -18.02 16.74 22.60
C PRO A 362 -18.41 16.17 21.23
N PHE A 363 -17.51 16.26 20.27
CA PHE A 363 -17.71 15.71 18.93
C PHE A 363 -16.43 15.08 18.37
N THR A 364 -16.60 14.24 17.36
CA THR A 364 -15.53 13.54 16.66
C THR A 364 -15.67 13.75 15.16
N TRP A 365 -14.56 14.04 14.49
CA TRP A 365 -14.44 14.07 13.04
C TRP A 365 -13.93 12.73 12.52
N PHE A 366 -14.59 12.19 11.53
CA PHE A 366 -14.23 10.94 10.88
C PHE A 366 -13.77 11.17 9.44
N ALA A 367 -12.71 10.49 9.05
CA ALA A 367 -12.40 10.20 7.66
C ALA A 367 -13.25 9.04 7.17
N LEU A 368 -13.69 9.10 5.92
CA LEU A 368 -14.46 8.06 5.27
C LEU A 368 -13.74 7.56 4.00
N GLY A 369 -14.26 6.48 3.41
CA GLY A 369 -13.85 5.98 2.12
C GLY A 369 -12.35 5.66 2.01
N SER A 370 -11.69 6.12 0.95
CA SER A 370 -10.27 5.87 0.69
C SER A 370 -9.35 6.47 1.75
N LEU A 371 -9.71 7.63 2.34
CA LEU A 371 -8.93 8.25 3.41
C LEU A 371 -8.98 7.41 4.69
N ALA A 372 -10.14 6.84 5.03
CA ALA A 372 -10.27 5.95 6.17
C ALA A 372 -9.43 4.67 5.99
N ARG A 373 -9.41 4.11 4.77
CA ARG A 373 -8.62 2.93 4.42
C ARG A 373 -7.13 3.21 4.21
N ARG A 374 -6.70 4.49 4.25
CA ARG A 374 -5.32 4.94 3.95
C ARG A 374 -4.87 4.65 2.51
N GLU A 375 -5.79 4.68 1.60
CA GLU A 375 -5.61 4.38 0.17
C GLU A 375 -5.83 5.63 -0.71
N VAL A 376 -5.55 6.83 -0.18
CA VAL A 376 -5.80 8.10 -0.88
C VAL A 376 -4.74 8.35 -1.95
N MET A 377 -5.20 8.46 -3.18
CA MET A 377 -4.39 8.83 -4.34
C MET A 377 -4.45 10.35 -4.63
N PRO A 378 -3.53 10.91 -5.44
CA PRO A 378 -3.57 12.32 -5.81
C PRO A 378 -4.91 12.78 -6.41
N SER A 379 -5.60 11.94 -7.18
CA SER A 379 -6.92 12.22 -7.76
C SER A 379 -8.09 12.09 -6.78
N SER A 380 -7.87 11.48 -5.59
CA SER A 380 -8.96 11.20 -4.65
C SER A 380 -9.51 12.47 -4.02
N ASP A 381 -10.81 12.52 -3.89
CA ASP A 381 -11.56 13.42 -3.01
C ASP A 381 -11.46 12.97 -1.54
N VAL A 382 -11.89 13.84 -0.63
CA VAL A 382 -11.89 13.59 0.81
C VAL A 382 -13.32 13.51 1.31
N ASP A 383 -13.69 12.30 1.71
CA ASP A 383 -14.96 12.00 2.36
C ASP A 383 -14.83 12.18 3.87
N SER A 384 -15.85 12.76 4.51
CA SER A 384 -15.81 13.05 5.95
C SER A 384 -17.18 12.93 6.61
N ALA A 385 -17.19 12.72 7.93
CA ALA A 385 -18.40 12.72 8.74
C ALA A 385 -18.16 13.33 10.13
N LEU A 386 -19.24 13.72 10.78
CA LEU A 386 -19.27 14.19 12.16
C LEU A 386 -20.19 13.33 13.02
N ALA A 387 -19.74 13.06 14.24
CA ALA A 387 -20.57 12.49 15.29
C ALA A 387 -20.41 13.31 16.58
N TRP A 388 -21.51 13.56 17.28
CA TRP A 388 -21.49 14.31 18.53
C TRP A 388 -22.36 13.67 19.60
N ARG A 389 -22.08 14.01 20.87
CA ARG A 389 -22.91 13.57 22.00
C ARG A 389 -24.31 14.13 21.91
N ASP A 390 -25.30 13.29 22.16
CA ASP A 390 -26.71 13.71 22.17
C ASP A 390 -26.95 14.84 23.19
N SER A 391 -27.72 15.86 22.76
CA SER A 391 -28.01 17.06 23.54
C SER A 391 -29.45 17.52 23.31
N ALA A 392 -30.06 18.09 24.34
CA ALA A 392 -31.37 18.74 24.23
C ALA A 392 -31.32 20.02 23.38
N ALA A 393 -30.14 20.68 23.29
CA ALA A 393 -29.89 21.85 22.45
C ALA A 393 -29.42 21.46 21.03
N ASP A 394 -29.93 20.38 20.44
CA ASP A 394 -29.49 19.86 19.14
C ASP A 394 -29.46 20.90 18.00
N PRO A 395 -30.39 21.88 17.86
CA PRO A 395 -30.31 22.91 16.82
C PRO A 395 -29.09 23.83 16.96
N GLU A 396 -28.71 24.21 18.17
CA GLU A 396 -27.52 25.05 18.42
C GLU A 396 -26.24 24.27 18.15
N VAL A 397 -26.18 23.02 18.60
CA VAL A 397 -25.07 22.10 18.31
C VAL A 397 -24.89 21.94 16.81
N ARG A 398 -25.95 21.71 16.06
CA ARG A 398 -25.91 21.57 14.60
C ARG A 398 -25.40 22.85 13.92
N GLY A 399 -25.86 24.03 14.39
CA GLY A 399 -25.41 25.32 13.87
C GLY A 399 -23.90 25.53 14.04
N TYR A 400 -23.39 25.27 15.24
CA TYR A 400 -21.96 25.33 15.56
C TYR A 400 -21.15 24.35 14.69
N LEU A 401 -21.51 23.09 14.66
CA LEU A 401 -20.79 22.04 13.94
C LEU A 401 -20.82 22.25 12.42
N ALA A 402 -21.94 22.74 11.87
CA ALA A 402 -22.02 23.10 10.46
C ALA A 402 -21.09 24.27 10.10
N GLY A 403 -20.88 25.21 11.02
CA GLY A 403 -19.89 26.29 10.89
C GLY A 403 -18.47 25.75 10.82
N VAL A 404 -18.10 24.94 11.82
CA VAL A 404 -16.78 24.27 11.89
C VAL A 404 -16.53 23.41 10.64
N ALA A 405 -17.51 22.59 10.24
CA ALA A 405 -17.36 21.72 9.07
C ALA A 405 -17.09 22.52 7.79
N ARG A 406 -17.83 23.60 7.55
CA ARG A 406 -17.60 24.46 6.38
C ARG A 406 -16.21 25.10 6.41
N ALA A 407 -15.77 25.60 7.55
CA ALA A 407 -14.45 26.21 7.69
C ALA A 407 -13.33 25.19 7.37
N VAL A 408 -13.47 23.95 7.84
CA VAL A 408 -12.50 22.87 7.54
C VAL A 408 -12.51 22.50 6.06
N GLU A 409 -13.67 22.36 5.44
CA GLU A 409 -13.81 22.02 4.02
C GLU A 409 -13.27 23.14 3.11
N GLU A 410 -13.51 24.41 3.47
CA GLU A 410 -12.93 25.56 2.78
C GLU A 410 -11.40 25.59 2.92
N GLY A 411 -10.90 25.28 4.12
CA GLY A 411 -9.47 25.17 4.38
C GLY A 411 -8.82 24.03 3.58
N LEU A 412 -9.44 22.86 3.52
CA LEU A 412 -8.96 21.73 2.69
C LEU A 412 -8.94 22.11 1.21
N ARG A 413 -10.00 22.80 0.74
CA ARG A 413 -10.07 23.28 -0.65
C ARG A 413 -8.96 24.29 -0.95
N ALA A 414 -8.68 25.20 -0.02
CA ALA A 414 -7.57 26.15 -0.15
C ALA A 414 -6.19 25.44 -0.16
N CYS A 415 -6.08 24.29 0.50
CA CYS A 415 -4.91 23.41 0.44
C CYS A 415 -4.80 22.58 -0.86
N GLY A 416 -5.69 22.77 -1.84
CA GLY A 416 -5.71 22.01 -3.09
C GLY A 416 -6.29 20.59 -2.95
N ILE A 417 -6.99 20.31 -1.86
CA ILE A 417 -7.65 19.03 -1.62
C ILE A 417 -9.10 19.12 -2.09
N ARG A 418 -9.50 18.22 -2.97
CA ARG A 418 -10.86 18.20 -3.51
C ARG A 418 -11.86 17.72 -2.44
N PRO A 419 -12.96 18.43 -2.19
CA PRO A 419 -14.07 17.89 -1.42
C PRO A 419 -14.79 16.80 -2.25
N ASP A 420 -15.48 15.89 -1.55
CA ASP A 420 -16.34 14.91 -2.23
C ASP A 420 -17.41 15.59 -3.07
N ALA A 421 -17.56 15.11 -4.32
CA ALA A 421 -18.55 15.61 -5.26
C ALA A 421 -19.96 15.00 -5.06
N HIS A 422 -20.06 13.92 -4.26
CA HIS A 422 -21.28 13.13 -4.08
C HIS A 422 -21.98 13.39 -2.74
N GLY A 423 -21.44 14.30 -1.92
CA GLY A 423 -22.04 14.77 -0.67
C GLY A 423 -21.72 13.94 0.57
N ALA A 424 -20.68 13.06 0.52
CA ALA A 424 -20.11 12.39 1.70
C ALA A 424 -19.22 13.36 2.50
N SER A 425 -19.83 14.40 3.04
CA SER A 425 -19.18 15.57 3.64
C SER A 425 -19.70 15.82 5.05
N ALA A 426 -18.80 16.18 5.97
CA ALA A 426 -19.13 16.54 7.34
C ALA A 426 -20.08 17.76 7.45
N SER A 427 -20.18 18.59 6.43
CA SER A 427 -21.18 19.67 6.35
C SER A 427 -22.57 19.20 5.92
N SER A 428 -22.67 17.97 5.37
CA SER A 428 -23.94 17.37 4.93
C SER A 428 -24.73 16.81 6.11
N PRO A 429 -26.05 17.10 6.25
CA PRO A 429 -26.89 16.52 7.29
C PRO A 429 -26.96 14.98 7.26
N LEU A 430 -26.62 14.35 6.13
CA LEU A 430 -26.55 12.90 6.03
C LEU A 430 -25.34 12.33 6.77
N PHE A 431 -24.24 13.07 6.83
CA PHE A 431 -22.98 12.68 7.42
C PHE A 431 -22.61 13.44 8.70
N ALA A 432 -23.45 14.37 9.13
CA ALA A 432 -23.36 15.08 10.41
C ALA A 432 -24.53 14.69 11.31
N ARG A 433 -24.29 13.82 12.30
CA ARG A 433 -25.34 13.23 13.14
C ARG A 433 -24.91 13.09 14.59
N SER A 434 -25.90 13.13 15.51
CA SER A 434 -25.65 12.72 16.89
C SER A 434 -25.37 11.21 16.99
N LEU A 435 -24.78 10.81 18.09
CA LEU A 435 -24.47 9.39 18.41
C LEU A 435 -25.71 8.50 18.33
N ALA A 436 -26.83 8.93 18.93
CA ALA A 436 -28.07 8.18 18.87
C ALA A 436 -28.60 8.06 17.44
N SER A 437 -28.46 9.13 16.64
CA SER A 437 -28.87 9.13 15.24
C SER A 437 -28.01 8.17 14.40
N TRP A 438 -26.67 8.17 14.58
CA TRP A 438 -25.79 7.21 13.91
C TRP A 438 -26.13 5.76 14.26
N ARG A 439 -26.32 5.48 15.55
CA ARG A 439 -26.74 4.14 16.03
C ARG A 439 -28.11 3.72 15.48
N ALA A 440 -29.03 4.66 15.34
CA ALA A 440 -30.36 4.38 14.75
C ALA A 440 -30.23 4.06 13.25
N VAL A 441 -29.37 4.80 12.52
CA VAL A 441 -29.08 4.54 11.10
C VAL A 441 -28.45 3.15 10.93
N ALA A 442 -27.40 2.83 11.69
CA ALA A 442 -26.73 1.54 11.62
C ALA A 442 -27.68 0.37 11.89
N ARG A 443 -28.53 0.48 12.95
CA ARG A 443 -29.55 -0.54 13.27
C ARG A 443 -30.58 -0.70 12.14
N ARG A 444 -31.07 0.41 11.59
CA ARG A 444 -32.05 0.37 10.50
C ARG A 444 -31.46 -0.29 9.25
N LEU A 445 -30.22 0.07 8.87
CA LEU A 445 -29.52 -0.53 7.73
C LEU A 445 -29.25 -2.03 7.94
N ALA A 446 -28.98 -2.45 9.18
CA ALA A 446 -28.82 -3.86 9.50
C ALA A 446 -30.14 -4.65 9.45
N GLN A 447 -31.29 -4.00 9.72
CA GLN A 447 -32.62 -4.62 9.75
C GLN A 447 -33.34 -4.61 8.39
N ASP A 448 -33.18 -3.52 7.61
CA ASP A 448 -33.78 -3.36 6.29
C ASP A 448 -32.77 -2.73 5.31
N PRO A 449 -31.86 -3.56 4.75
CA PRO A 449 -30.84 -3.11 3.82
C PRO A 449 -31.34 -2.97 2.37
N THR A 450 -32.65 -3.12 2.11
CA THR A 450 -33.21 -3.13 0.74
C THR A 450 -33.45 -1.74 0.16
N GLN A 451 -33.30 -0.67 0.95
CA GLN A 451 -33.45 0.70 0.46
C GLN A 451 -32.31 1.07 -0.50
N GLU A 452 -32.62 1.72 -1.64
CA GLU A 452 -31.66 2.03 -2.72
C GLU A 452 -30.35 2.69 -2.28
N GLN A 453 -30.38 3.54 -1.25
CA GLN A 453 -29.20 4.22 -0.71
C GLN A 453 -28.54 3.48 0.46
N ALA A 454 -29.15 2.39 0.96
CA ALA A 454 -28.67 1.71 2.15
C ALA A 454 -27.29 1.09 1.93
N LEU A 455 -27.06 0.43 0.80
CA LEU A 455 -25.78 -0.24 0.50
C LEU A 455 -24.64 0.75 0.29
N ILE A 456 -24.91 1.90 -0.35
CA ILE A 456 -23.93 2.97 -0.52
C ILE A 456 -23.56 3.54 0.86
N LEU A 457 -24.55 3.85 1.67
CA LEU A 457 -24.32 4.40 3.02
C LEU A 457 -23.57 3.39 3.91
N VAL A 458 -23.95 2.09 3.88
CA VAL A 458 -23.20 1.03 4.59
C VAL A 458 -21.76 0.98 4.12
N SER A 459 -21.52 1.01 2.80
CA SER A 459 -20.17 0.99 2.24
C SER A 459 -19.31 2.16 2.73
N VAL A 460 -19.90 3.36 2.78
CA VAL A 460 -19.20 4.57 3.22
C VAL A 460 -18.93 4.55 4.74
N ILE A 461 -19.92 4.20 5.56
CA ILE A 461 -19.76 4.21 7.03
C ILE A 461 -18.91 3.05 7.55
N THR A 462 -18.84 1.93 6.82
CA THR A 462 -17.93 0.82 7.13
C THR A 462 -16.48 1.23 6.93
N ASP A 463 -16.21 2.08 5.94
CA ASP A 463 -14.91 2.69 5.72
C ASP A 463 -14.83 4.01 6.50
N SER A 464 -14.88 3.96 7.83
CA SER A 464 -14.79 5.15 8.69
C SER A 464 -13.69 5.00 9.74
N ARG A 465 -12.99 6.11 10.01
CA ARG A 465 -11.90 6.17 10.99
C ARG A 465 -11.91 7.53 11.69
N PRO A 466 -11.81 7.60 13.04
CA PRO A 466 -11.71 8.86 13.76
C PRO A 466 -10.37 9.55 13.42
N VAL A 467 -10.42 10.85 13.14
CA VAL A 467 -9.25 11.69 12.84
C VAL A 467 -8.98 12.68 13.97
N TRP A 468 -10.04 13.25 14.55
CA TRP A 468 -9.95 14.28 15.57
C TRP A 468 -11.16 14.24 16.50
N SER A 469 -10.97 14.53 17.79
CA SER A 469 -12.03 14.59 18.79
C SER A 469 -11.80 15.71 19.79
N THR A 470 -12.89 16.29 20.30
CA THR A 470 -12.85 17.11 21.51
C THR A 470 -12.83 16.20 22.73
N GLY A 471 -11.70 16.00 23.34
CA GLY A 471 -11.57 15.19 24.56
C GLY A 471 -10.71 15.86 25.63
N PRO A 472 -10.75 15.39 26.89
CA PRO A 472 -9.98 15.97 28.00
C PRO A 472 -8.45 15.92 27.84
N SER A 473 -7.94 15.35 26.78
CA SER A 473 -6.51 15.23 26.48
C SER A 473 -5.84 16.53 25.99
N ARG A 474 -6.60 17.63 25.84
CA ARG A 474 -6.04 18.92 25.33
C ARG A 474 -5.50 19.85 26.43
N SER A 475 -5.61 19.52 27.69
CA SER A 475 -5.09 20.35 28.81
C SER A 475 -3.60 20.09 29.13
N ALA A 476 -2.88 19.32 28.31
CA ALA A 476 -1.43 19.22 28.42
C ALA A 476 -0.79 20.46 27.78
N SER A 477 -0.07 21.21 28.59
CA SER A 477 0.66 22.46 28.35
C SER A 477 1.24 22.61 26.93
N PRO A 478 1.30 23.86 26.38
CA PRO A 478 2.02 24.12 25.14
C PRO A 478 3.49 23.73 25.32
N GLY A 479 3.93 22.63 24.70
CA GLY A 479 5.32 22.12 24.77
C GLY A 479 5.48 20.74 25.41
N GLY A 480 4.45 20.17 26.04
CA GLY A 480 4.44 18.73 26.29
C GLY A 480 4.39 18.00 24.94
N PRO A 481 4.99 16.79 24.77
CA PRO A 481 4.55 15.93 23.70
C PRO A 481 3.05 15.79 23.96
N ALA A 482 2.24 16.49 23.15
CA ALA A 482 0.93 15.95 22.92
C ALA A 482 1.27 14.49 22.72
N ALA A 483 0.85 13.65 23.64
CA ALA A 483 0.77 12.27 23.36
C ALA A 483 -0.08 12.24 22.08
N LEU A 484 0.62 12.25 20.95
CA LEU A 484 0.13 11.67 19.71
C LEU A 484 0.04 10.20 20.07
N GLY A 485 -0.62 9.99 21.24
CA GLY A 485 -1.14 8.77 21.72
C GLY A 485 -1.98 8.30 20.58
N ASP A 486 -1.81 7.07 20.29
CA ASP A 486 -2.72 6.23 19.57
C ASP A 486 -4.04 6.97 19.41
N PRO A 487 -4.57 7.21 18.20
CA PRO A 487 -5.96 7.62 18.03
C PRO A 487 -6.89 6.73 18.83
N TRP A 488 -6.42 5.55 19.23
CA TRP A 488 -7.02 4.54 20.08
C TRP A 488 -6.95 4.84 21.61
N VAL A 489 -6.10 5.75 22.04
CA VAL A 489 -5.92 6.20 23.45
C VAL A 489 -6.49 7.58 23.68
N LEU A 490 -6.96 8.29 22.67
CA LEU A 490 -7.86 9.42 22.85
C LEU A 490 -9.09 8.85 23.53
N GLY A 491 -9.17 9.04 24.85
CA GLY A 491 -10.26 8.55 25.67
C GLY A 491 -11.56 8.76 24.92
N ASP A 492 -12.16 7.69 24.53
CA ASP A 492 -13.34 7.62 23.67
C ASP A 492 -14.51 8.37 24.34
N PRO A 493 -14.76 9.66 24.05
CA PRO A 493 -15.84 10.41 24.68
C PRO A 493 -17.22 9.88 24.27
N GLY A 494 -17.26 8.99 23.28
CA GLY A 494 -18.47 8.44 22.71
C GLY A 494 -18.56 6.92 22.66
N GLY A 495 -17.50 6.19 23.08
CA GLY A 495 -17.49 4.72 23.00
C GLY A 495 -17.35 4.17 21.58
N TRP A 496 -16.71 4.94 20.66
CA TRP A 496 -16.58 4.55 19.26
C TRP A 496 -15.48 3.52 19.00
N GLY A 497 -14.51 3.38 19.90
CA GLY A 497 -13.43 2.43 19.77
C GLY A 497 -12.69 2.46 18.42
N ALA A 498 -12.04 1.36 18.10
CA ALA A 498 -11.39 1.13 16.82
C ALA A 498 -12.38 0.98 15.65
N ASP A 499 -13.65 0.77 15.92
CA ASP A 499 -14.65 0.29 14.96
C ASP A 499 -15.32 1.40 14.13
N GLY A 500 -14.92 2.67 14.31
CA GLY A 500 -15.45 3.79 13.55
C GLY A 500 -16.94 4.04 13.78
N LEU A 501 -17.65 4.53 12.75
CA LEU A 501 -19.09 4.78 12.77
C LEU A 501 -19.93 3.49 12.71
N TRP A 502 -19.31 2.38 12.34
CA TRP A 502 -19.91 1.05 12.32
C TRP A 502 -19.44 0.28 13.55
N GLU A 503 -20.27 0.18 14.58
CA GLU A 503 -19.94 -0.64 15.76
C GLU A 503 -19.76 -2.11 15.35
N ALA A 504 -18.63 -2.73 15.69
CA ALA A 504 -18.38 -4.17 15.50
C ALA A 504 -19.43 -5.06 16.21
N ARG A 505 -20.18 -4.51 17.15
CA ARG A 505 -21.32 -5.18 17.79
C ARG A 505 -22.57 -5.26 16.93
N ALA A 506 -22.71 -4.39 15.92
CA ALA A 506 -23.66 -4.61 14.84
C ALA A 506 -23.07 -5.68 13.91
N ARG A 507 -22.90 -6.91 14.42
CA ARG A 507 -22.58 -8.05 13.54
C ARG A 507 -23.53 -7.99 12.38
N ALA A 508 -22.97 -7.81 11.18
CA ALA A 508 -23.78 -7.70 9.98
C ALA A 508 -24.77 -8.86 9.94
N SER A 509 -26.05 -8.56 9.81
CA SER A 509 -27.05 -9.62 9.69
C SER A 509 -26.71 -10.48 8.46
N PRO A 510 -27.08 -11.78 8.44
CA PRO A 510 -26.89 -12.62 7.26
C PRO A 510 -27.49 -11.99 5.99
N GLU A 511 -28.62 -11.27 6.12
CA GLU A 511 -29.24 -10.52 5.02
C GLU A 511 -28.35 -9.40 4.50
N LEU A 512 -27.78 -8.60 5.40
CA LEU A 512 -26.88 -7.51 5.04
C LEU A 512 -25.62 -8.06 4.34
N LEU A 513 -25.02 -9.13 4.87
CA LEU A 513 -23.85 -9.76 4.25
C LEU A 513 -24.17 -10.30 2.85
N ARG A 514 -25.36 -10.92 2.66
CA ARG A 514 -25.79 -11.36 1.33
C ARG A 514 -25.96 -10.20 0.35
N LEU A 515 -26.54 -9.09 0.80
CA LEU A 515 -26.74 -7.91 -0.03
C LEU A 515 -25.40 -7.24 -0.40
N LEU A 516 -24.48 -7.12 0.56
CA LEU A 516 -23.13 -6.63 0.30
C LEU A 516 -22.35 -7.54 -0.65
N ALA A 517 -22.49 -8.86 -0.50
CA ALA A 517 -21.91 -9.80 -1.46
C ALA A 517 -22.49 -9.59 -2.86
N ARG A 518 -23.83 -9.48 -2.99
CA ARG A 518 -24.47 -9.18 -4.28
C ARG A 518 -24.00 -7.85 -4.88
N PHE A 519 -23.89 -6.82 -4.06
CA PHE A 519 -23.37 -5.52 -4.48
C PHE A 519 -21.92 -5.63 -4.97
N ALA A 520 -21.03 -6.27 -4.20
CA ALA A 520 -19.64 -6.49 -4.57
C ALA A 520 -19.47 -7.35 -5.84
N LEU A 521 -20.42 -8.24 -6.12
CA LEU A 521 -20.42 -9.08 -7.30
C LEU A 521 -21.12 -8.43 -8.52
N SER A 522 -21.84 -7.31 -8.33
CA SER A 522 -22.53 -6.61 -9.42
C SER A 522 -21.61 -5.76 -10.29
N PHE A 523 -20.54 -5.22 -9.71
CA PHE A 523 -19.53 -4.46 -10.43
C PHE A 523 -18.42 -5.39 -10.94
N ARG A 524 -18.37 -5.61 -12.23
CA ARG A 524 -17.36 -6.46 -12.86
C ARG A 524 -16.29 -5.63 -13.54
N PRO A 525 -15.03 -6.09 -13.49
CA PRO A 525 -13.97 -5.46 -14.27
C PRO A 525 -14.33 -5.40 -15.77
N PRO A 526 -13.95 -4.33 -16.47
CA PRO A 526 -14.35 -4.09 -17.88
C PRO A 526 -13.54 -4.96 -18.84
N THR A 527 -13.85 -6.25 -18.89
CA THR A 527 -13.26 -7.21 -19.83
C THR A 527 -14.19 -7.41 -21.03
N GLY A 528 -13.74 -7.07 -22.25
CA GLY A 528 -14.46 -7.31 -23.49
C GLY A 528 -14.42 -8.78 -23.93
N PHE A 529 -15.46 -9.22 -24.70
CA PHE A 529 -15.61 -10.59 -25.18
C PHE A 529 -14.53 -11.01 -26.19
N LEU A 530 -13.87 -10.05 -26.87
CA LEU A 530 -12.93 -10.27 -27.98
C LEU A 530 -11.50 -9.74 -27.74
N ARG A 531 -10.95 -9.86 -26.54
CA ARG A 531 -9.54 -9.55 -26.21
C ARG A 531 -9.20 -8.10 -25.83
N ASP A 532 -10.13 -7.14 -25.86
CA ASP A 532 -9.86 -5.75 -25.50
C ASP A 532 -10.61 -5.31 -24.23
N PHE A 533 -10.12 -4.21 -23.64
CA PHE A 533 -10.79 -3.55 -22.53
C PHE A 533 -12.11 -2.92 -23.02
N VAL A 534 -13.10 -2.89 -22.16
CA VAL A 534 -14.25 -2.01 -22.35
C VAL A 534 -13.80 -0.60 -21.93
N VAL A 535 -13.70 0.29 -22.88
CA VAL A 535 -13.29 1.69 -22.70
C VAL A 535 -14.50 2.61 -22.88
N GLU A 536 -14.37 3.86 -22.43
CA GLU A 536 -15.39 4.86 -22.66
C GLU A 536 -15.67 5.06 -24.15
N HIS A 537 -16.93 5.00 -24.54
CA HIS A 537 -17.34 5.05 -25.95
C HIS A 537 -17.66 6.46 -26.46
N SER A 538 -17.86 7.43 -25.55
CA SER A 538 -18.30 8.80 -25.87
C SER A 538 -17.65 9.85 -24.96
N GLY A 539 -17.77 11.13 -25.36
CA GLY A 539 -17.27 12.27 -24.60
C GLY A 539 -15.74 12.43 -24.69
N GLU A 540 -15.22 13.32 -23.86
CA GLU A 540 -13.78 13.64 -23.79
C GLU A 540 -12.88 12.48 -23.39
N ARG A 541 -13.44 11.47 -22.69
CA ARG A 541 -12.74 10.28 -22.20
C ARG A 541 -12.82 9.07 -23.16
N ARG A 542 -13.26 9.31 -24.38
CA ARG A 542 -13.39 8.23 -25.38
C ARG A 542 -12.09 7.46 -25.59
N GLY A 543 -12.14 6.15 -25.47
CA GLY A 543 -10.98 5.27 -25.62
C GLY A 543 -10.14 5.10 -24.36
N GLN A 544 -10.49 5.77 -23.26
CA GLN A 544 -9.84 5.64 -21.96
C GLN A 544 -10.58 4.63 -21.07
N LEU A 545 -9.84 4.09 -20.12
CA LEU A 545 -10.30 3.12 -19.13
C LEU A 545 -10.30 3.80 -17.76
N ASP A 546 -11.45 3.78 -17.08
CA ASP A 546 -11.52 4.17 -15.67
C ASP A 546 -10.94 3.05 -14.81
N ILE A 547 -9.71 3.25 -14.33
CA ILE A 547 -8.99 2.22 -13.57
C ILE A 547 -9.47 2.15 -12.11
N LYS A 548 -10.05 3.22 -11.57
CA LYS A 548 -10.64 3.24 -10.24
C LYS A 548 -11.93 2.42 -10.21
N HIS A 549 -12.94 2.82 -11.00
CA HIS A 549 -14.26 2.16 -10.97
C HIS A 549 -14.23 0.79 -11.63
N GLY A 550 -13.52 0.64 -12.74
CA GLY A 550 -13.43 -0.65 -13.43
C GLY A 550 -12.44 -1.63 -12.80
N GLY A 551 -11.40 -1.13 -12.15
CA GLY A 551 -10.31 -1.97 -11.62
C GLY A 551 -10.31 -2.18 -10.12
N LEU A 552 -10.25 -1.08 -9.36
CA LEU A 552 -10.05 -1.14 -7.90
C LEU A 552 -11.35 -1.38 -7.13
N ILE A 553 -12.44 -0.70 -7.47
CA ILE A 553 -13.71 -0.79 -6.74
C ILE A 553 -14.21 -2.23 -6.62
N PRO A 554 -14.18 -3.08 -7.66
CA PRO A 554 -14.57 -4.48 -7.53
C PRO A 554 -13.81 -5.23 -6.43
N VAL A 555 -12.50 -4.97 -6.29
CA VAL A 555 -11.67 -5.61 -5.25
C VAL A 555 -11.97 -4.99 -3.88
N VAL A 556 -12.11 -3.67 -3.78
CA VAL A 556 -12.46 -2.96 -2.54
C VAL A 556 -13.80 -3.43 -1.98
N ASP A 557 -14.81 -3.59 -2.84
CA ASP A 557 -16.13 -4.04 -2.41
C ASP A 557 -16.13 -5.49 -1.94
N LEU A 558 -15.40 -6.37 -2.62
CA LEU A 558 -15.18 -7.75 -2.18
C LEU A 558 -14.45 -7.79 -0.82
N ALA A 559 -13.38 -7.00 -0.67
CA ALA A 559 -12.63 -6.92 0.58
C ALA A 559 -13.48 -6.37 1.73
N ARG A 560 -14.34 -5.38 1.46
CA ARG A 560 -15.28 -4.83 2.46
C ARG A 560 -16.29 -5.89 2.92
N TRP A 561 -16.92 -6.58 1.99
CA TRP A 561 -17.82 -7.69 2.31
C TRP A 561 -17.12 -8.79 3.12
N ALA A 562 -15.98 -9.26 2.63
CA ALA A 562 -15.24 -10.35 3.24
C ALA A 562 -14.67 -9.99 4.63
N GLY A 563 -14.17 -8.75 4.78
CA GLY A 563 -13.71 -8.21 6.05
C GLY A 563 -14.83 -8.11 7.09
N MET A 564 -16.01 -7.61 6.69
CA MET A 564 -17.18 -7.57 7.57
C MET A 564 -17.64 -8.97 7.99
N ALA A 565 -17.63 -9.93 7.07
CA ALA A 565 -17.94 -11.32 7.37
C ALA A 565 -16.92 -11.95 8.34
N ALA A 566 -15.65 -11.55 8.25
CA ALA A 566 -14.57 -11.95 9.16
C ALA A 566 -14.58 -11.15 10.49
N GLY A 567 -15.49 -10.18 10.67
CA GLY A 567 -15.59 -9.37 11.89
C GLY A 567 -14.63 -8.17 11.94
N LEU A 568 -13.99 -7.83 10.82
CA LEU A 568 -13.10 -6.67 10.69
C LEU A 568 -13.78 -5.58 9.85
N ALA A 569 -14.34 -4.56 10.51
CA ALA A 569 -15.06 -3.49 9.82
C ALA A 569 -14.12 -2.39 9.27
N SER A 570 -13.31 -1.77 10.13
CA SER A 570 -12.46 -0.65 9.75
C SER A 570 -11.01 -1.10 9.52
N ALA A 571 -10.57 -1.15 8.25
CA ALA A 571 -9.23 -1.54 7.86
C ALA A 571 -8.95 -1.19 6.39
N SER A 572 -7.71 -1.31 5.95
CA SER A 572 -7.34 -1.23 4.55
C SER A 572 -7.88 -2.42 3.75
N THR A 573 -7.94 -2.28 2.43
CA THR A 573 -8.35 -3.36 1.53
C THR A 573 -7.49 -4.63 1.74
N MET A 574 -6.18 -4.45 1.87
CA MET A 574 -5.24 -5.56 2.08
C MET A 574 -5.41 -6.25 3.43
N GLU A 575 -5.64 -5.50 4.51
CA GLU A 575 -5.89 -6.06 5.84
C GLU A 575 -7.20 -6.85 5.88
N ARG A 576 -8.26 -6.35 5.24
CA ARG A 576 -9.54 -7.06 5.12
C ARG A 576 -9.41 -8.37 4.37
N LEU A 577 -8.65 -8.41 3.27
CA LEU A 577 -8.40 -9.64 2.50
C LEU A 577 -7.61 -10.67 3.32
N ARG A 578 -6.58 -10.23 4.06
CA ARG A 578 -5.83 -11.11 4.97
C ARG A 578 -6.69 -11.65 6.11
N ALA A 579 -7.52 -10.80 6.72
CA ALA A 579 -8.45 -11.23 7.76
C ALA A 579 -9.49 -12.23 7.25
N ALA A 580 -10.00 -12.02 6.03
CA ALA A 580 -10.94 -12.92 5.38
C ALA A 580 -10.31 -14.29 5.06
N GLU A 581 -9.05 -14.31 4.62
CA GLU A 581 -8.28 -15.54 4.44
C GLU A 581 -8.11 -16.29 5.78
N ALA A 582 -7.66 -15.59 6.81
CA ALA A 582 -7.46 -16.17 8.14
C ALA A 582 -8.75 -16.70 8.77
N ALA A 583 -9.90 -16.07 8.51
CA ALA A 583 -11.21 -16.50 8.97
C ALA A 583 -11.86 -17.59 8.10
N GLY A 584 -11.26 -17.94 6.95
CA GLY A 584 -11.83 -18.89 5.99
C GLY A 584 -13.05 -18.36 5.22
N THR A 585 -13.28 -17.04 5.22
CA THR A 585 -14.34 -16.39 4.42
C THR A 585 -13.99 -16.37 2.93
N LEU A 586 -12.69 -16.28 2.62
CA LEU A 586 -12.12 -16.45 1.29
C LEU A 586 -11.12 -17.60 1.32
N GLU A 587 -11.08 -18.37 0.26
CA GLU A 587 -10.00 -19.34 0.07
C GLU A 587 -8.65 -18.61 -0.10
N SER A 588 -7.56 -19.23 0.35
CA SER A 588 -6.22 -18.63 0.25
C SER A 588 -5.83 -18.25 -1.19
N ALA A 589 -6.27 -19.01 -2.18
CA ALA A 589 -6.04 -18.68 -3.59
C ALA A 589 -6.83 -17.44 -4.03
N GLN A 590 -8.10 -17.33 -3.62
CA GLN A 590 -8.97 -16.18 -3.93
C GLN A 590 -8.43 -14.89 -3.28
N ALA A 591 -8.12 -14.93 -1.97
CA ALA A 591 -7.59 -13.80 -1.22
C ALA A 591 -6.28 -13.28 -1.83
N ARG A 592 -5.34 -14.17 -2.14
CA ARG A 592 -4.07 -13.81 -2.76
C ARG A 592 -4.23 -13.22 -4.16
N THR A 593 -5.11 -13.80 -4.98
CA THR A 593 -5.43 -13.26 -6.31
C THR A 593 -5.96 -11.82 -6.23
N LEU A 594 -6.87 -11.56 -5.28
CA LEU A 594 -7.41 -10.21 -5.08
C LEU A 594 -6.36 -9.23 -4.57
N MET A 595 -5.49 -9.64 -3.64
CA MET A 595 -4.40 -8.81 -3.13
C MET A 595 -3.40 -8.44 -4.22
N GLU A 596 -3.04 -9.38 -5.08
CA GLU A 596 -2.11 -9.14 -6.19
C GLU A 596 -2.72 -8.26 -7.28
N ALA A 597 -3.97 -8.51 -7.65
CA ALA A 597 -4.69 -7.67 -8.60
C ALA A 597 -4.82 -6.22 -8.05
N PHE A 598 -5.17 -6.07 -6.78
CA PHE A 598 -5.24 -4.76 -6.12
C PHE A 598 -3.90 -4.04 -6.18
N GLY A 599 -2.82 -4.67 -5.70
CA GLY A 599 -1.49 -4.08 -5.65
C GLY A 599 -1.00 -3.63 -7.03
N PHE A 600 -1.19 -4.46 -8.05
CA PHE A 600 -0.83 -4.11 -9.43
C PHE A 600 -1.63 -2.91 -9.97
N ILE A 601 -2.97 -2.97 -9.86
CA ILE A 601 -3.84 -1.91 -10.38
C ILE A 601 -3.60 -0.60 -9.60
N PHE A 602 -3.36 -0.69 -8.31
CA PHE A 602 -3.08 0.44 -7.44
C PHE A 602 -1.75 1.12 -7.78
N SER A 603 -0.70 0.32 -8.06
CA SER A 603 0.59 0.83 -8.52
C SER A 603 0.49 1.50 -9.89
N LEU A 604 -0.22 0.88 -10.83
CA LEU A 604 -0.45 1.45 -12.16
C LEU A 604 -1.19 2.80 -12.10
N ARG A 605 -2.15 2.91 -11.18
CA ARG A 605 -2.88 4.16 -10.92
C ARG A 605 -1.96 5.24 -10.37
N LEU A 606 -1.08 4.89 -9.42
CA LEU A 606 -0.10 5.83 -8.87
C LEU A 606 0.88 6.31 -9.93
N ASP A 607 1.44 5.40 -10.72
CA ASP A 607 2.37 5.73 -11.81
C ASP A 607 1.77 6.74 -12.79
N HIS A 608 0.53 6.50 -13.20
CA HIS A 608 -0.23 7.39 -14.08
C HIS A 608 -0.38 8.79 -13.47
N GLN A 609 -0.82 8.86 -12.22
CA GLN A 609 -1.07 10.14 -11.54
C GLN A 609 0.21 10.91 -11.21
N VAL A 610 1.29 10.22 -10.86
CA VAL A 610 2.60 10.86 -10.65
C VAL A 610 3.11 11.46 -11.95
N GLU A 611 2.90 10.79 -13.09
CA GLU A 611 3.28 11.34 -14.40
C GLU A 611 2.46 12.58 -14.77
N GLN A 612 1.16 12.59 -14.45
CA GLN A 612 0.32 13.80 -14.60
C GLN A 612 0.81 14.94 -13.69
N LEU A 613 1.13 14.66 -12.42
CA LEU A 613 1.70 15.65 -11.49
C LEU A 613 3.02 16.25 -12.00
N ARG A 614 3.90 15.43 -12.60
CA ARG A 614 5.16 15.91 -13.20
C ARG A 614 4.94 16.86 -14.38
N ARG A 615 3.88 16.63 -15.15
CA ARG A 615 3.47 17.51 -16.26
C ARG A 615 2.68 18.74 -15.81
N GLY A 616 2.38 18.87 -14.51
CA GLY A 616 1.55 19.92 -13.97
C GLY A 616 0.06 19.79 -14.34
N GLU A 617 -0.35 18.59 -14.73
CA GLU A 617 -1.73 18.24 -15.05
C GLU A 617 -2.51 17.90 -13.76
N GLU A 618 -3.82 18.04 -13.81
CA GLU A 618 -4.69 17.60 -12.73
C GLU A 618 -4.81 16.06 -12.75
N PRO A 619 -4.47 15.35 -11.64
CA PRO A 619 -4.50 13.90 -11.61
C PRO A 619 -5.92 13.35 -11.78
N ASP A 620 -6.06 12.28 -12.58
CA ASP A 620 -7.31 11.58 -12.79
C ASP A 620 -7.11 10.05 -12.80
N ASP A 621 -8.20 9.31 -13.00
CA ASP A 621 -8.26 7.85 -12.98
C ASP A 621 -8.43 7.22 -14.37
N PHE A 622 -8.26 8.01 -15.44
CA PHE A 622 -8.53 7.59 -16.81
C PHE A 622 -7.22 7.31 -17.59
N ILE A 623 -6.99 6.07 -17.92
CA ILE A 623 -5.80 5.61 -18.63
C ILE A 623 -6.17 5.20 -20.05
N ASP A 624 -5.43 5.68 -21.07
CA ASP A 624 -5.52 5.10 -22.41
C ASP A 624 -4.74 3.77 -22.43
N PRO A 625 -5.41 2.61 -22.60
CA PRO A 625 -4.72 1.32 -22.63
C PRO A 625 -3.66 1.21 -23.74
N LYS A 626 -3.72 2.07 -24.76
CA LYS A 626 -2.75 2.07 -25.86
C LYS A 626 -1.42 2.69 -25.46
N THR A 627 -1.43 3.59 -24.46
CA THR A 627 -0.20 4.22 -23.94
C THR A 627 0.56 3.29 -23.00
N LEU A 628 -0.11 2.28 -22.46
CA LEU A 628 0.53 1.28 -21.63
C LEU A 628 1.49 0.43 -22.49
N ASN A 629 2.64 0.14 -21.94
CA ASN A 629 3.53 -0.83 -22.57
C ASN A 629 2.79 -2.19 -22.71
N PRO A 630 3.13 -3.03 -23.69
CA PRO A 630 2.42 -4.26 -23.99
C PRO A 630 2.30 -5.19 -22.78
N LEU A 631 3.28 -5.15 -21.91
CA LEU A 631 3.35 -5.96 -20.69
C LEU A 631 2.32 -5.50 -19.66
N ALA A 632 2.38 -4.23 -19.24
CA ALA A 632 1.41 -3.66 -18.29
C ALA A 632 -0.03 -3.84 -18.79
N ARG A 633 -0.26 -3.68 -20.11
CA ARG A 633 -1.57 -3.94 -20.74
C ARG A 633 -2.01 -5.39 -20.59
N SER A 634 -1.11 -6.34 -20.81
CA SER A 634 -1.41 -7.77 -20.64
C SER A 634 -1.74 -8.10 -19.19
N TYR A 635 -0.99 -7.55 -18.25
CA TYR A 635 -1.23 -7.78 -16.82
C TYR A 635 -2.52 -7.16 -16.34
N LEU A 636 -2.83 -5.94 -16.75
CA LEU A 636 -4.09 -5.30 -16.40
C LEU A 636 -5.28 -6.16 -16.85
N ARG A 637 -5.18 -6.73 -18.05
CA ARG A 637 -6.19 -7.65 -18.58
C ARG A 637 -6.31 -8.91 -17.74
N GLU A 638 -5.19 -9.52 -17.39
CA GLU A 638 -5.20 -10.73 -16.57
C GLU A 638 -5.64 -10.45 -15.13
N ALA A 639 -5.26 -9.33 -14.54
CA ALA A 639 -5.76 -8.90 -13.24
C ALA A 639 -7.30 -8.76 -13.25
N PHE A 640 -7.86 -8.12 -14.29
CA PHE A 640 -9.31 -8.00 -14.45
C PHE A 640 -10.01 -9.36 -14.62
N ARG A 641 -9.42 -10.26 -15.41
CA ARG A 641 -9.96 -11.62 -15.57
C ARG A 641 -9.88 -12.42 -14.28
N ALA A 642 -8.78 -12.30 -13.55
CA ALA A 642 -8.59 -12.97 -12.28
C ALA A 642 -9.62 -12.51 -11.25
N VAL A 643 -9.85 -11.19 -11.12
CA VAL A 643 -10.91 -10.62 -10.27
C VAL A 643 -12.29 -11.13 -10.71
N ALA A 644 -12.62 -11.08 -12.01
CA ALA A 644 -13.88 -11.58 -12.53
C ALA A 644 -14.08 -13.08 -12.29
N SER A 645 -13.01 -13.87 -12.36
CA SER A 645 -13.03 -15.30 -12.04
C SER A 645 -13.34 -15.56 -10.57
N VAL A 646 -12.70 -14.83 -9.66
CA VAL A 646 -12.99 -14.91 -8.22
C VAL A 646 -14.44 -14.50 -7.95
N GLN A 647 -14.94 -13.41 -8.56
CA GLN A 647 -16.34 -12.99 -8.44
C GLN A 647 -17.31 -14.10 -8.91
N SER A 648 -16.99 -14.76 -10.03
CA SER A 648 -17.83 -15.83 -10.57
C SER A 648 -17.83 -17.07 -9.68
N GLY A 649 -16.67 -17.45 -9.11
CA GLY A 649 -16.55 -18.50 -8.12
C GLY A 649 -17.40 -18.23 -6.88
N LEU A 650 -17.23 -17.07 -6.27
CA LEU A 650 -18.01 -16.63 -5.09
C LEU A 650 -19.53 -16.55 -5.36
N ALA A 651 -19.94 -16.09 -6.54
CA ALA A 651 -21.36 -16.06 -6.91
C ALA A 651 -21.98 -17.46 -6.93
N ASN A 652 -21.23 -18.46 -7.39
CA ASN A 652 -21.67 -19.86 -7.38
C ASN A 652 -21.69 -20.44 -5.96
N GLU A 653 -20.63 -20.23 -5.17
CA GLU A 653 -20.51 -20.71 -3.79
C GLU A 653 -21.62 -20.15 -2.89
N LEU A 654 -21.90 -18.85 -3.03
CA LEU A 654 -22.94 -18.17 -2.26
C LEU A 654 -24.36 -18.40 -2.81
N SER A 655 -24.52 -19.14 -3.90
CA SER A 655 -25.82 -19.41 -4.57
C SER A 655 -26.62 -18.13 -4.88
N LEU A 656 -25.94 -17.05 -5.24
CA LEU A 656 -26.56 -15.72 -5.38
C LEU A 656 -27.27 -15.49 -6.72
N GLY A 657 -27.22 -16.45 -7.67
CA GLY A 657 -27.99 -16.40 -8.92
C GLY A 657 -27.73 -15.17 -9.78
N ILE A 658 -26.55 -14.57 -9.72
CA ILE A 658 -26.17 -13.40 -10.50
C ILE A 658 -25.80 -13.87 -11.92
N ARG A 659 -26.65 -13.54 -12.92
CA ARG A 659 -26.41 -13.79 -14.34
C ARG A 659 -25.68 -12.63 -15.00
#